data_c640020e76d1aed75ec5f5fe4c3d41c3
#
_entry.id   c640020e76d1aed75ec5f5fe4c3d41c3
#
_cell.length_a   1.000
_cell.length_b   1.000
_cell.length_c   1.000
_cell.angle_alpha   90.00
_cell.angle_beta   90.00
_cell.angle_gamma   90.00
#
_symmetry.space_group_name_H-M   'P 1'
#
loop_
_entity.id
_entity.type
_entity.pdbx_description
1 polymer ?
#
loop_
_entity_poly.entity_id
_entity_poly.type
_entity_poly.pdbx_seq_one_letter_code
_entity_poly.pdbx_strand_id
1 'polypeptide(L)'
;MTSNGAANQPVISPPGVWNVIKRNHQTIPFDRKRIFNAIEKAYISELGSETTKSSSIQELVDRVTSNVHESLISRYPQGGHIHIEEIQDNVIARLIDAEQRAVAECYSKYRQKRKEERDSQSLMQTESEPLVHIVTNDGERVPVDWGRLHLQVEEACDGVLDIDEHLIVENIRRNIREDMPEHELRQAMVDSATDMIKVDPNYDTVAAHCLLIQLREECLKLLDIPIGGRSFLPESHADLDDAYAVVLKHTLEFGVENELIDPRLLSYDLTKLGRALVADRDRQFDFHGLQVIYDRYVLQSDGVRFEMPQAFWMRVAMFLAIDEDDREERAIEFYDALSSFRFISSTPTLFNAGTCHPQLSSCYISTVEDDLESIFGAQIYGNAMLQKWAGGMGNDWTPVRAMGSEIKGTNGKSDGVVPFIKVVDATAKAVNQGGKRAGAVCSYLETWHLDIEEFLDLRKNTGDPMRRTPNMNTANWIPDLFMKRVEQDGQWTLFSPSDVPDLHDLYGSAFEERYERYENDTKTGAIRLFKRVKANDLWKSMLRALAETGHPWITFKDPCNIRSPQRHVGRVHSSNLCTEITLNTSRDEIAVCNLGSINLIKHVDDAGEIDQEALRETVRTGIRMLDNVIDINFYAVDKAANSNQRHRPIGLGMMGFQDVLYRRREPYDSDEAIDFADRSMEWISYYAIQASSDLALERGSYPSYEGSLWQQGILPIDSLKLLEEERGSDFALLDYSQTMPWRELREKLSQQGMRNSNVMAIAPTATIANIVGSVASIEPFFMNTFVKQNMSGEFQVINPYLTADLKAIGLWSADLYDEIMDQDGDISAIESIPQELKDLYKSAFEVGNPALIECAARRQKWIDQSQSLNLYVDPSRGVSPREVKLWYLNAWKLGLKTTYYLHSRSATSVEKTSSSDSRLRRVPVESKKSTVENQQFASPSKPQVAEAVEDIEADYDFCDINDPTCESCAG
;
A
#
# COMPACT_ATOMS: atom_id res chain seq x y z
N MET A 1 54.65 -17.67 -26.50
CA MET A 1 54.97 -16.28 -26.22
C MET A 1 53.64 -15.57 -25.99
N THR A 2 53.07 -15.71 -24.83
CA THR A 2 53.11 -14.85 -23.63
C THR A 2 52.69 -13.40 -23.89
N SER A 3 51.47 -13.08 -23.54
CA SER A 3 51.21 -11.83 -22.84
C SER A 3 49.92 -11.95 -22.00
N ASN A 4 50.09 -11.76 -20.72
CA ASN A 4 49.13 -11.78 -19.64
C ASN A 4 48.08 -10.66 -19.79
N GLY A 5 46.82 -11.04 -19.68
CA GLY A 5 45.75 -10.14 -19.22
C GLY A 5 45.57 -10.41 -17.73
N ALA A 6 45.92 -9.46 -16.90
CA ALA A 6 45.66 -9.51 -15.46
C ALA A 6 44.22 -9.07 -15.23
N ALA A 7 43.41 -9.99 -14.76
CA ALA A 7 42.11 -9.69 -14.17
C ALA A 7 42.34 -8.88 -12.88
N ASN A 8 41.68 -7.74 -12.74
CA ASN A 8 41.61 -7.01 -11.48
C ASN A 8 40.76 -7.83 -10.50
N GLN A 9 41.41 -8.46 -9.53
CA GLN A 9 40.77 -8.97 -8.33
C GLN A 9 40.46 -7.79 -7.40
N PRO A 10 39.33 -7.77 -6.71
CA PRO A 10 39.06 -6.76 -5.70
C PRO A 10 40.12 -6.85 -4.58
N VAL A 11 40.78 -5.74 -4.33
CA VAL A 11 41.75 -5.61 -3.25
C VAL A 11 40.99 -5.53 -1.92
N ILE A 12 40.82 -6.65 -1.26
CA ILE A 12 40.36 -6.67 0.14
C ILE A 12 41.46 -6.03 0.98
N SER A 13 41.17 -4.86 1.57
CA SER A 13 42.11 -4.20 2.45
C SER A 13 42.31 -5.00 3.74
N PRO A 14 43.55 -5.19 4.22
CA PRO A 14 43.77 -5.84 5.51
C PRO A 14 43.12 -5.06 6.65
N PRO A 15 42.66 -5.72 7.73
CA PRO A 15 42.04 -5.05 8.86
C PRO A 15 42.90 -3.90 9.41
N GLY A 16 42.33 -2.70 9.58
CA GLY A 16 43.01 -1.50 10.05
C GLY A 16 43.67 -0.66 8.97
N VAL A 17 43.43 -0.90 7.68
CA VAL A 17 43.89 -0.04 6.58
C VAL A 17 42.71 0.70 5.97
N TRP A 18 42.81 2.05 5.95
CA TRP A 18 41.81 2.93 5.33
C TRP A 18 42.32 3.45 3.99
N ASN A 19 41.43 3.46 2.99
CA ASN A 19 41.72 3.99 1.68
C ASN A 19 40.70 5.10 1.34
N VAL A 20 41.10 6.06 0.51
CA VAL A 20 40.21 7.13 0.03
C VAL A 20 39.87 6.86 -1.44
N ILE A 21 38.60 6.79 -1.72
CA ILE A 21 38.09 6.78 -3.09
C ILE A 21 38.01 8.22 -3.58
N LYS A 22 38.81 8.55 -4.59
CA LYS A 22 38.75 9.85 -5.25
C LYS A 22 37.57 9.91 -6.22
N ARG A 23 37.15 11.11 -6.60
CA ARG A 23 36.10 11.37 -7.60
C ARG A 23 36.37 10.77 -8.99
N ASN A 24 37.62 10.44 -9.31
CA ASN A 24 38.01 9.73 -10.53
C ASN A 24 38.20 8.22 -10.28
N HIS A 25 37.53 7.68 -9.28
CA HIS A 25 37.53 6.27 -8.85
C HIS A 25 38.89 5.67 -8.53
N GLN A 26 39.94 6.47 -8.47
CA GLN A 26 41.25 5.98 -8.01
C GLN A 26 41.27 5.85 -6.51
N THR A 27 41.55 4.67 -6.01
CA THR A 27 41.76 4.40 -4.61
C THR A 27 43.19 4.77 -4.19
N ILE A 28 43.31 5.58 -3.15
CA ILE A 28 44.62 5.94 -2.56
C ILE A 28 44.60 5.71 -1.04
N PRO A 29 45.75 5.42 -0.41
CA PRO A 29 45.80 5.29 1.03
C PRO A 29 45.31 6.56 1.73
N PHE A 30 44.56 6.39 2.81
CA PHE A 30 44.11 7.48 3.65
C PHE A 30 45.32 8.21 4.24
N ASP A 31 45.37 9.55 4.10
CA ASP A 31 46.46 10.37 4.57
C ASP A 31 45.94 11.58 5.34
N ARG A 32 45.97 11.50 6.67
CA ARG A 32 45.56 12.57 7.59
C ARG A 32 46.21 13.92 7.25
N LYS A 33 47.45 13.93 6.71
CA LYS A 33 48.15 15.13 6.33
C LYS A 33 47.47 15.90 5.21
N ARG A 34 46.77 15.21 4.32
CA ARG A 34 45.98 15.86 3.25
C ARG A 34 44.77 16.60 3.80
N ILE A 35 44.14 16.08 4.85
CA ILE A 35 43.03 16.74 5.55
C ILE A 35 43.56 17.99 6.26
N PHE A 36 44.65 17.85 7.01
CA PHE A 36 45.33 18.97 7.67
C PHE A 36 45.63 20.09 6.68
N ASN A 37 46.28 19.78 5.56
CA ASN A 37 46.65 20.78 4.56
C ASN A 37 45.41 21.44 3.91
N ALA A 38 44.33 20.74 3.78
CA ALA A 38 43.09 21.31 3.22
C ALA A 38 42.41 22.27 4.21
N ILE A 39 42.37 21.94 5.48
CA ILE A 39 41.87 22.80 6.55
C ILE A 39 42.79 24.03 6.72
N GLU A 40 44.10 23.84 6.75
CA GLU A 40 45.08 24.92 6.83
C GLU A 40 44.90 25.93 5.69
N LYS A 41 44.69 25.48 4.47
CA LYS A 41 44.45 26.35 3.31
C LYS A 41 43.15 27.17 3.48
N ALA A 42 42.09 26.60 4.08
CA ALA A 42 40.89 27.36 4.37
C ALA A 42 41.12 28.45 5.41
N TYR A 43 41.95 28.18 6.44
CA TYR A 43 42.35 29.18 7.40
C TYR A 43 43.24 30.27 6.78
N ILE A 44 44.15 29.90 5.90
CA ILE A 44 45.00 30.89 5.16
C ILE A 44 44.11 31.80 4.29
N SER A 45 43.12 31.24 3.63
CA SER A 45 42.19 32.00 2.79
C SER A 45 41.34 33.00 3.59
N GLU A 46 40.94 32.65 4.82
CA GLU A 46 40.08 33.48 5.68
C GLU A 46 40.87 34.49 6.49
N LEU A 47 42.01 34.05 7.09
CA LEU A 47 42.74 34.85 8.09
C LEU A 47 44.11 35.42 7.59
N GLY A 48 44.52 35.00 6.40
CA GLY A 48 45.81 35.36 5.83
C GLY A 48 46.98 34.49 6.32
N SER A 49 48.05 34.40 5.50
CA SER A 49 49.17 33.45 5.69
C SER A 49 50.04 33.76 6.93
N GLU A 50 50.14 34.99 7.36
CA GLU A 50 50.91 35.42 8.56
C GLU A 50 50.20 35.02 9.86
N THR A 51 48.88 35.21 9.93
CA THR A 51 48.06 34.85 11.09
C THR A 51 47.96 33.35 11.29
N THR A 52 47.92 32.57 10.22
CA THR A 52 47.81 31.10 10.24
C THR A 52 49.08 30.42 10.75
N LYS A 53 50.23 31.09 10.74
CA LYS A 53 51.49 30.59 11.31
C LYS A 53 51.57 30.66 12.85
N SER A 54 50.60 31.24 13.52
CA SER A 54 50.56 31.29 14.98
C SER A 54 50.35 29.88 15.56
N SER A 55 51.05 29.55 16.67
CA SER A 55 50.96 28.24 17.31
C SER A 55 49.52 27.87 17.71
N SER A 56 48.72 28.86 18.12
CA SER A 56 47.30 28.66 18.51
C SER A 56 46.40 28.22 17.35
N ILE A 57 46.63 28.73 16.13
CA ILE A 57 45.87 28.33 14.95
C ILE A 57 46.34 26.98 14.45
N GLN A 58 47.63 26.71 14.46
CA GLN A 58 48.16 25.39 14.09
C GLN A 58 47.66 24.27 15.03
N GLU A 59 47.55 24.52 16.32
CA GLU A 59 46.95 23.63 17.31
C GLU A 59 45.44 23.42 17.06
N LEU A 60 44.73 24.48 16.63
CA LEU A 60 43.31 24.38 16.27
C LEU A 60 43.08 23.54 14.99
N VAL A 61 43.92 23.79 13.95
CA VAL A 61 43.88 22.99 12.71
C VAL A 61 44.18 21.50 12.99
N ASP A 62 45.18 21.21 13.85
CA ASP A 62 45.49 19.83 14.21
C ASP A 62 44.39 19.18 15.04
N ARG A 63 43.74 19.92 15.93
CA ARG A 63 42.60 19.46 16.73
C ARG A 63 41.38 19.13 15.83
N VAL A 64 41.01 20.04 14.89
CA VAL A 64 39.94 19.78 13.95
C VAL A 64 40.25 18.55 13.06
N THR A 65 41.48 18.46 12.56
CA THR A 65 41.97 17.32 11.79
C THR A 65 41.86 16.02 12.57
N SER A 66 42.20 16.04 13.87
CA SER A 66 42.09 14.88 14.76
C SER A 66 40.63 14.47 14.95
N ASN A 67 39.73 15.43 15.17
CA ASN A 67 38.29 15.15 15.31
C ASN A 67 37.69 14.56 14.03
N VAL A 68 38.09 15.06 12.85
CA VAL A 68 37.70 14.47 11.56
C VAL A 68 38.19 13.02 11.45
N HIS A 69 39.46 12.79 11.76
CA HIS A 69 40.08 11.48 11.72
C HIS A 69 39.39 10.50 12.69
N GLU A 70 39.15 10.89 13.93
CA GLU A 70 38.46 10.07 14.94
C GLU A 70 37.01 9.75 14.53
N SER A 71 36.28 10.72 13.98
CA SER A 71 34.94 10.57 13.49
C SER A 71 34.88 9.54 12.33
N LEU A 72 35.81 9.62 11.37
CA LEU A 72 35.86 8.69 10.25
C LEU A 72 36.27 7.27 10.71
N ILE A 73 37.24 7.14 11.59
CA ILE A 73 37.67 5.83 12.12
C ILE A 73 36.57 5.17 12.96
N SER A 74 35.80 5.94 13.72
CA SER A 74 34.71 5.40 14.51
C SER A 74 33.59 4.82 13.64
N ARG A 75 33.42 5.33 12.43
CA ARG A 75 32.47 4.77 11.42
C ARG A 75 33.05 3.55 10.71
N TYR A 76 34.35 3.45 10.56
CA TYR A 76 35.05 2.36 9.87
C TYR A 76 36.07 1.65 10.77
N PRO A 77 35.66 1.01 11.89
CA PRO A 77 36.57 0.53 12.92
C PRO A 77 37.47 -0.63 12.45
N GLN A 78 37.10 -1.33 11.40
CA GLN A 78 37.85 -2.44 10.82
C GLN A 78 38.79 -2.01 9.67
N GLY A 79 38.77 -0.75 9.27
CA GLY A 79 39.35 -0.24 8.04
C GLY A 79 38.34 -0.25 6.92
N GLY A 80 38.68 0.29 5.74
CA GLY A 80 37.76 0.31 4.60
C GLY A 80 38.06 1.41 3.60
N HIS A 81 37.09 1.66 2.74
CA HIS A 81 37.15 2.67 1.71
C HIS A 81 36.23 3.85 2.08
N ILE A 82 36.80 5.08 2.14
CA ILE A 82 36.07 6.31 2.52
C ILE A 82 36.05 7.22 1.31
N HIS A 83 34.88 7.65 0.89
CA HIS A 83 34.74 8.56 -0.25
C HIS A 83 35.25 9.96 0.10
N ILE A 84 35.89 10.64 -0.87
CA ILE A 84 36.46 11.97 -0.67
C ILE A 84 35.45 13.02 -0.22
N GLU A 85 34.18 12.91 -0.70
CA GLU A 85 33.11 13.84 -0.32
C GLU A 85 32.72 13.66 1.17
N GLU A 86 32.62 12.45 1.68
CA GLU A 86 32.36 12.18 3.10
C GLU A 86 33.45 12.79 3.99
N ILE A 87 34.71 12.75 3.55
CA ILE A 87 35.81 13.43 4.27
C ILE A 87 35.57 14.93 4.28
N GLN A 88 35.15 15.52 3.16
CA GLN A 88 34.91 16.96 3.05
C GLN A 88 33.71 17.41 3.88
N ASP A 89 32.63 16.67 3.91
CA ASP A 89 31.45 16.95 4.73
C ASP A 89 31.78 16.87 6.21
N ASN A 90 32.57 15.85 6.60
CA ASN A 90 33.06 15.74 7.98
C ASN A 90 34.00 16.91 8.37
N VAL A 91 34.83 17.41 7.46
CA VAL A 91 35.63 18.61 7.68
C VAL A 91 34.76 19.82 7.97
N ILE A 92 33.72 20.06 7.16
CA ILE A 92 32.78 21.19 7.34
C ILE A 92 32.08 21.07 8.69
N ALA A 93 31.54 19.89 9.02
CA ALA A 93 30.87 19.64 10.28
C ALA A 93 31.78 19.90 11.49
N ARG A 94 33.03 19.37 11.48
CA ARG A 94 33.97 19.58 12.59
C ARG A 94 34.49 21.02 12.70
N LEU A 95 34.54 21.79 11.61
CA LEU A 95 34.83 23.23 11.66
C LEU A 95 33.67 24.00 12.32
N ILE A 96 32.42 23.64 12.03
CA ILE A 96 31.25 24.24 12.67
C ILE A 96 31.20 23.89 14.16
N ASP A 97 31.46 22.64 14.54
CA ASP A 97 31.54 22.19 15.94
C ASP A 97 32.63 22.90 16.72
N ALA A 98 33.72 23.27 16.06
CA ALA A 98 34.82 24.06 16.63
C ALA A 98 34.54 25.56 16.65
N GLU A 99 33.32 26.01 16.38
CA GLU A 99 32.86 27.42 16.29
C GLU A 99 33.59 28.24 15.20
N GLN A 100 34.15 27.58 14.17
CA GLN A 100 34.94 28.21 13.09
C GLN A 100 34.07 28.39 11.83
N ARG A 101 32.87 29.01 11.97
CA ARG A 101 31.88 29.12 10.89
C ARG A 101 32.42 29.84 9.65
N ALA A 102 33.16 30.94 9.81
CA ALA A 102 33.76 31.68 8.69
C ALA A 102 34.75 30.83 7.88
N VAL A 103 35.52 29.96 8.54
CA VAL A 103 36.45 29.02 7.88
C VAL A 103 35.70 27.89 7.21
N ALA A 104 34.60 27.41 7.82
CA ALA A 104 33.75 26.41 7.23
C ALA A 104 33.06 26.92 5.93
N GLU A 105 32.57 28.17 5.95
CA GLU A 105 32.03 28.82 4.75
C GLU A 105 33.11 29.02 3.66
N CYS A 106 34.33 29.43 4.05
CA CYS A 106 35.42 29.55 3.10
C CYS A 106 35.80 28.20 2.48
N TYR A 107 35.82 27.14 3.28
CA TYR A 107 36.06 25.77 2.80
C TYR A 107 34.95 25.32 1.83
N SER A 108 33.70 25.59 2.18
CA SER A 108 32.53 25.27 1.33
C SER A 108 32.56 26.01 0.00
N LYS A 109 32.83 27.35 0.02
CA LYS A 109 32.99 28.17 -1.21
C LYS A 109 34.17 27.67 -2.07
N TYR A 110 35.26 27.24 -1.49
CA TYR A 110 36.37 26.65 -2.24
C TYR A 110 35.96 25.32 -2.90
N ARG A 111 35.23 24.48 -2.16
CA ARG A 111 34.65 23.22 -2.70
C ARG A 111 33.73 23.52 -3.88
N GLN A 112 32.82 24.49 -3.74
CA GLN A 112 31.91 24.96 -4.76
C GLN A 112 32.67 25.46 -6.01
N LYS A 113 33.63 26.36 -5.84
CA LYS A 113 34.46 26.87 -6.93
C LYS A 113 35.22 25.76 -7.67
N ARG A 114 35.74 24.76 -6.93
CA ARG A 114 36.40 23.59 -7.53
C ARG A 114 35.40 22.66 -8.24
N LYS A 115 34.14 22.61 -7.79
CA LYS A 115 33.06 21.92 -8.50
C LYS A 115 32.80 22.65 -9.81
N GLU A 116 32.63 23.97 -9.82
CA GLU A 116 32.38 24.80 -11.01
C GLU A 116 33.54 24.74 -12.04
N GLU A 117 34.81 24.71 -11.56
CA GLU A 117 35.99 24.55 -12.41
C GLU A 117 36.02 23.18 -13.11
N ARG A 118 35.56 22.13 -12.44
CA ARG A 118 35.43 20.78 -13.00
C ARG A 118 34.27 20.69 -13.97
N ASP A 119 33.13 21.28 -13.61
CA ASP A 119 31.95 21.33 -14.45
C ASP A 119 32.26 22.03 -15.78
N SER A 120 33.09 23.09 -15.72
CA SER A 120 33.63 23.76 -16.90
C SER A 120 34.62 22.89 -17.70
N GLN A 121 35.38 22.01 -17.01
CA GLN A 121 36.28 21.04 -17.70
C GLN A 121 35.53 19.83 -18.23
N SER A 122 34.44 19.42 -17.57
CA SER A 122 33.53 18.40 -18.06
C SER A 122 32.80 18.89 -19.32
N LEU A 123 32.37 20.15 -19.35
CA LEU A 123 31.83 20.78 -20.57
C LEU A 123 32.83 20.78 -21.75
N MET A 124 34.14 20.79 -21.46
CA MET A 124 35.21 20.66 -22.51
C MET A 124 35.46 19.22 -22.96
N GLN A 125 35.08 18.21 -22.14
CA GLN A 125 35.14 16.80 -22.52
C GLN A 125 33.95 16.36 -23.39
N THR A 126 32.89 17.15 -23.47
CA THR A 126 31.75 16.91 -24.38
C THR A 126 32.10 17.01 -25.87
N GLU A 127 33.27 17.54 -26.25
CA GLU A 127 33.75 17.52 -27.66
C GLU A 127 34.10 16.09 -28.18
N SER A 128 34.15 15.08 -27.31
CA SER A 128 34.41 13.67 -27.68
C SER A 128 33.16 12.77 -27.67
N GLU A 129 32.00 13.30 -27.26
CA GLU A 129 30.75 12.51 -27.19
C GLU A 129 30.22 12.19 -28.60
N PRO A 130 29.61 11.00 -28.81
CA PRO A 130 29.05 10.64 -30.10
C PRO A 130 27.90 11.59 -30.45
N LEU A 131 27.90 12.10 -31.69
CA LEU A 131 26.81 12.92 -32.22
C LEU A 131 25.62 11.99 -32.52
N VAL A 132 24.79 11.73 -31.53
CA VAL A 132 23.54 10.95 -31.64
C VAL A 132 22.39 11.94 -31.67
N HIS A 133 21.41 11.71 -32.53
CA HIS A 133 20.20 12.54 -32.57
C HIS A 133 19.01 11.82 -31.95
N ILE A 134 18.12 12.61 -31.37
CA ILE A 134 16.81 12.19 -30.88
C ILE A 134 15.71 12.93 -31.65
N VAL A 135 14.50 12.38 -31.58
CA VAL A 135 13.30 13.01 -32.15
C VAL A 135 12.45 13.55 -30.99
N THR A 136 12.27 14.88 -30.98
CA THR A 136 11.43 15.54 -29.98
C THR A 136 9.96 15.16 -30.14
N ASN A 137 9.13 15.44 -29.15
CA ASN A 137 7.67 15.20 -29.21
C ASN A 137 7.01 16.00 -30.36
N ASP A 138 7.60 17.10 -30.77
CA ASP A 138 7.15 17.93 -31.92
C ASP A 138 7.64 17.39 -33.28
N GLY A 139 8.40 16.29 -33.29
CA GLY A 139 8.92 15.62 -34.48
C GLY A 139 10.21 16.25 -35.03
N GLU A 140 10.84 17.16 -34.31
CA GLU A 140 12.13 17.74 -34.68
C GLU A 140 13.28 16.79 -34.32
N ARG A 141 14.26 16.70 -35.23
CA ARG A 141 15.47 15.91 -35.02
C ARG A 141 16.56 16.79 -34.42
N VAL A 142 16.91 16.57 -33.17
CA VAL A 142 17.92 17.37 -32.46
C VAL A 142 19.06 16.49 -31.94
N PRO A 143 20.29 16.99 -31.80
CA PRO A 143 21.36 16.22 -31.16
C PRO A 143 21.08 16.05 -29.68
N VAL A 144 21.52 14.92 -29.10
CA VAL A 144 21.47 14.68 -27.65
C VAL A 144 22.32 15.73 -26.96
N ASP A 145 21.72 16.44 -26.02
CA ASP A 145 22.42 17.33 -25.10
C ASP A 145 23.03 16.53 -23.91
N TRP A 146 24.22 16.01 -24.14
CA TRP A 146 24.97 15.25 -23.13
C TRP A 146 25.27 16.10 -21.90
N GLY A 147 25.51 17.40 -22.02
CA GLY A 147 25.75 18.29 -20.93
C GLY A 147 24.55 18.35 -19.96
N ARG A 148 23.34 18.51 -20.53
CA ARG A 148 22.09 18.49 -19.78
C ARG A 148 21.82 17.12 -19.14
N LEU A 149 22.06 16.03 -19.87
CA LEU A 149 21.85 14.68 -19.36
C LEU A 149 22.76 14.37 -18.19
N HIS A 150 24.05 14.76 -18.26
CA HIS A 150 24.97 14.60 -17.13
C HIS A 150 24.52 15.39 -15.90
N LEU A 151 24.04 16.63 -16.07
CA LEU A 151 23.52 17.44 -14.98
C LEU A 151 22.28 16.81 -14.33
N GLN A 152 21.38 16.22 -15.12
CA GLN A 152 20.20 15.53 -14.61
C GLN A 152 20.57 14.27 -13.80
N VAL A 153 21.54 13.49 -14.28
CA VAL A 153 22.05 12.33 -13.53
C VAL A 153 22.77 12.77 -12.25
N GLU A 154 23.60 13.82 -12.30
CA GLU A 154 24.26 14.39 -11.09
C GLU A 154 23.21 14.82 -10.07
N GLU A 155 22.15 15.51 -10.50
CA GLU A 155 21.05 15.92 -9.65
C GLU A 155 20.30 14.73 -9.04
N ALA A 156 19.98 13.71 -9.85
CA ALA A 156 19.32 12.51 -9.37
C ALA A 156 20.14 11.75 -8.34
N CYS A 157 21.48 11.85 -8.41
CA CYS A 157 22.42 11.23 -7.48
C CYS A 157 22.72 12.11 -6.24
N ASP A 158 22.28 13.36 -6.22
CA ASP A 158 22.60 14.29 -5.12
C ASP A 158 21.99 13.81 -3.79
N GLY A 159 22.84 13.71 -2.77
CA GLY A 159 22.44 13.25 -1.43
C GLY A 159 22.29 11.73 -1.28
N VAL A 160 22.45 10.93 -2.35
CA VAL A 160 22.38 9.46 -2.28
C VAL A 160 23.78 8.90 -2.05
N LEU A 161 23.90 8.01 -1.05
CA LEU A 161 25.19 7.42 -0.65
C LEU A 161 25.47 6.12 -1.42
N ASP A 162 26.74 5.70 -1.47
CA ASP A 162 27.21 4.40 -2.00
C ASP A 162 26.85 4.13 -3.46
N ILE A 163 26.70 5.18 -4.28
CA ILE A 163 26.39 5.07 -5.72
C ILE A 163 27.51 5.64 -6.59
N ASP A 164 27.55 5.21 -7.85
CA ASP A 164 28.47 5.69 -8.89
C ASP A 164 27.69 6.25 -10.08
N GLU A 165 27.61 7.58 -10.18
CA GLU A 165 26.91 8.30 -11.25
C GLU A 165 27.44 7.96 -12.65
N HIS A 166 28.74 7.62 -12.78
CA HIS A 166 29.33 7.28 -14.09
C HIS A 166 28.78 5.98 -14.65
N LEU A 167 28.41 5.01 -13.80
CA LEU A 167 27.82 3.76 -14.26
C LEU A 167 26.46 4.01 -14.91
N ILE A 168 25.67 4.94 -14.37
CA ILE A 168 24.37 5.31 -14.94
C ILE A 168 24.57 5.93 -16.33
N VAL A 169 25.46 6.92 -16.43
CA VAL A 169 25.76 7.57 -17.73
C VAL A 169 26.28 6.56 -18.76
N GLU A 170 27.17 5.65 -18.36
CA GLU A 170 27.67 4.58 -19.25
C GLU A 170 26.54 3.65 -19.70
N ASN A 171 25.60 3.28 -18.83
CA ASN A 171 24.45 2.48 -19.20
C ASN A 171 23.53 3.23 -20.17
N ILE A 172 23.26 4.53 -19.92
CA ILE A 172 22.49 5.37 -20.84
C ILE A 172 23.18 5.39 -22.21
N ARG A 173 24.50 5.63 -22.27
CA ARG A 173 25.27 5.62 -23.54
C ARG A 173 25.13 4.33 -24.33
N ARG A 174 25.06 3.18 -23.65
CA ARG A 174 24.91 1.86 -24.30
C ARG A 174 23.50 1.67 -24.87
N ASN A 175 22.51 2.31 -24.28
CA ASN A 175 21.08 2.14 -24.64
C ASN A 175 20.57 3.19 -25.63
N ILE A 176 21.26 4.33 -25.80
CA ILE A 176 20.88 5.36 -26.76
C ILE A 176 21.12 4.88 -28.20
N ARG A 177 20.16 5.17 -29.07
CA ARG A 177 20.23 4.93 -30.52
C ARG A 177 19.88 6.17 -31.34
N GLU A 178 20.37 6.22 -32.57
CA GLU A 178 20.04 7.31 -33.52
C GLU A 178 18.53 7.36 -33.76
N ASP A 179 18.00 8.60 -33.81
CA ASP A 179 16.58 8.91 -33.96
C ASP A 179 15.65 8.31 -32.89
N MET A 180 16.18 8.09 -31.68
CA MET A 180 15.41 7.65 -30.51
C MET A 180 14.39 8.74 -30.12
N PRO A 181 13.12 8.42 -29.85
CA PRO A 181 12.18 9.39 -29.32
C PRO A 181 12.64 9.98 -27.96
N GLU A 182 12.38 11.27 -27.75
CA GLU A 182 12.78 11.98 -26.51
C GLU A 182 12.25 11.30 -25.24
N HIS A 183 11.03 10.77 -25.26
CA HIS A 183 10.46 10.07 -24.12
C HIS A 183 11.19 8.75 -23.80
N GLU A 184 11.70 8.03 -24.83
CA GLU A 184 12.51 6.83 -24.61
C GLU A 184 13.90 7.16 -24.02
N LEU A 185 14.47 8.33 -24.32
CA LEU A 185 15.71 8.78 -23.70
C LEU A 185 15.50 9.03 -22.20
N ARG A 186 14.38 9.64 -21.81
CA ARG A 186 14.03 9.86 -20.41
C ARG A 186 13.82 8.53 -19.68
N GLN A 187 13.09 7.61 -20.29
CA GLN A 187 12.92 6.26 -19.77
C GLN A 187 14.26 5.53 -19.59
N ALA A 188 15.19 5.69 -20.54
CA ALA A 188 16.52 5.09 -20.45
C ALA A 188 17.34 5.59 -19.25
N MET A 189 17.09 6.82 -18.76
CA MET A 189 17.70 7.29 -17.51
C MET A 189 17.17 6.51 -16.30
N VAL A 190 15.85 6.34 -16.20
CA VAL A 190 15.18 5.57 -15.14
C VAL A 190 15.62 4.12 -15.21
N ASP A 191 15.56 3.48 -16.38
CA ASP A 191 15.94 2.08 -16.58
C ASP A 191 17.41 1.83 -16.23
N SER A 192 18.30 2.79 -16.57
CA SER A 192 19.73 2.67 -16.24
C SER A 192 19.99 2.71 -14.74
N ALA A 193 19.20 3.46 -13.98
CA ALA A 193 19.28 3.46 -12.52
C ALA A 193 18.66 2.19 -11.92
N THR A 194 17.51 1.73 -12.41
CA THR A 194 16.86 0.51 -11.93
C THR A 194 17.69 -0.75 -12.19
N ASP A 195 18.40 -0.83 -13.31
CA ASP A 195 19.32 -1.95 -13.61
C ASP A 195 20.46 -2.07 -12.59
N MET A 196 20.77 -0.99 -11.88
CA MET A 196 21.84 -0.94 -10.88
C MET A 196 21.38 -1.29 -9.46
N ILE A 197 20.07 -1.44 -9.20
CA ILE A 197 19.53 -1.78 -7.86
C ILE A 197 20.14 -3.09 -7.32
N LYS A 198 20.43 -4.06 -8.18
CA LYS A 198 21.12 -5.30 -7.81
C LYS A 198 22.55 -5.09 -7.32
N VAL A 199 23.22 -4.02 -7.74
CA VAL A 199 24.59 -3.66 -7.30
C VAL A 199 24.52 -2.97 -5.96
N ASP A 200 23.66 -1.95 -5.86
CA ASP A 200 23.35 -1.26 -4.62
C ASP A 200 21.88 -0.79 -4.61
N PRO A 201 21.08 -1.17 -3.58
CA PRO A 201 19.68 -0.75 -3.47
C PRO A 201 19.46 0.76 -3.45
N ASN A 202 20.46 1.57 -3.09
CA ASN A 202 20.36 3.04 -3.12
C ASN A 202 20.12 3.61 -4.53
N TYR A 203 20.37 2.81 -5.58
CA TYR A 203 19.97 3.18 -6.95
C TYR A 203 18.46 3.25 -7.16
N ASP A 204 17.65 2.64 -6.27
CA ASP A 204 16.19 2.83 -6.27
C ASP A 204 15.81 4.29 -6.05
N THR A 205 16.46 4.95 -5.07
CA THR A 205 16.29 6.40 -4.84
C THR A 205 16.72 7.23 -6.05
N VAL A 206 17.81 6.84 -6.71
CA VAL A 206 18.25 7.54 -7.93
C VAL A 206 17.25 7.37 -9.07
N ALA A 207 16.67 6.18 -9.23
CA ALA A 207 15.60 5.93 -10.21
C ALA A 207 14.36 6.78 -9.91
N ALA A 208 13.96 6.90 -8.63
CA ALA A 208 12.90 7.81 -8.20
C ALA A 208 13.19 9.26 -8.58
N HIS A 209 14.40 9.75 -8.31
CA HIS A 209 14.79 11.11 -8.67
C HIS A 209 14.82 11.35 -10.18
N CYS A 210 15.26 10.36 -10.99
CA CYS A 210 15.18 10.44 -12.44
C CYS A 210 13.73 10.58 -12.93
N LEU A 211 12.81 9.79 -12.36
CA LEU A 211 11.40 9.87 -12.67
C LEU A 211 10.77 11.20 -12.21
N LEU A 212 11.20 11.73 -11.07
CA LEU A 212 10.75 13.04 -10.56
C LEU A 212 11.17 14.17 -11.51
N ILE A 213 12.38 14.14 -12.04
CA ILE A 213 12.86 15.09 -13.05
C ILE A 213 11.97 15.01 -14.29
N GLN A 214 11.66 13.80 -14.76
CA GLN A 214 10.78 13.59 -15.91
C GLN A 214 9.38 14.18 -15.65
N LEU A 215 8.76 13.90 -14.49
CA LEU A 215 7.44 14.42 -14.12
C LEU A 215 7.42 15.95 -14.09
N ARG A 216 8.44 16.57 -13.50
CA ARG A 216 8.58 18.03 -13.44
C ARG A 216 8.68 18.64 -14.83
N GLU A 217 9.50 18.07 -15.73
CA GLU A 217 9.60 18.52 -17.13
C GLU A 217 8.26 18.49 -17.85
N GLU A 218 7.56 17.37 -17.71
CA GLU A 218 6.26 17.15 -18.34
C GLU A 218 5.24 18.20 -17.88
N CYS A 219 5.13 18.41 -16.57
CA CYS A 219 4.21 19.36 -15.96
C CYS A 219 4.52 20.81 -16.37
N LEU A 220 5.78 21.25 -16.22
CA LEU A 220 6.17 22.62 -16.49
C LEU A 220 6.01 22.99 -17.98
N LYS A 221 6.30 22.03 -18.88
CA LYS A 221 6.10 22.22 -20.33
C LYS A 221 4.62 22.39 -20.66
N LEU A 222 3.72 21.57 -20.08
CA LEU A 222 2.29 21.68 -20.36
C LEU A 222 1.66 22.95 -19.74
N LEU A 223 2.15 23.37 -18.59
CA LEU A 223 1.67 24.57 -17.89
C LEU A 223 2.27 25.90 -18.43
N ASP A 224 3.10 25.83 -19.50
CA ASP A 224 3.83 26.98 -20.09
C ASP A 224 4.66 27.77 -19.04
N ILE A 225 5.25 27.05 -18.09
CA ILE A 225 6.14 27.62 -17.07
C ILE A 225 7.59 27.51 -17.54
N PRO A 226 8.36 28.60 -17.65
CA PRO A 226 9.73 28.57 -18.11
C PRO A 226 10.61 27.66 -17.24
N ILE A 227 11.35 26.80 -17.92
CA ILE A 227 12.27 25.86 -17.31
C ILE A 227 13.62 26.57 -17.10
N GLY A 228 14.12 26.66 -15.86
CA GLY A 228 15.40 27.25 -15.54
C GLY A 228 16.61 26.49 -16.11
N GLY A 229 17.78 27.14 -16.24
CA GLY A 229 18.94 26.65 -16.98
C GLY A 229 19.71 25.46 -16.41
N ARG A 230 19.50 25.07 -15.17
CA ARG A 230 19.95 23.78 -14.57
C ARG A 230 18.69 22.98 -14.23
N SER A 231 18.47 21.84 -14.88
CA SER A 231 17.45 20.84 -14.61
C SER A 231 16.28 21.25 -13.67
N PHE A 232 15.44 22.21 -14.07
CA PHE A 232 14.16 22.58 -13.38
C PHE A 232 14.26 23.06 -11.94
N LEU A 233 15.42 22.97 -11.27
CA LEU A 233 15.61 23.41 -9.92
C LEU A 233 16.28 24.77 -9.92
N PRO A 234 15.66 25.75 -9.30
CA PRO A 234 16.34 26.96 -8.88
C PRO A 234 17.60 26.61 -8.07
N GLU A 235 18.56 27.51 -8.02
CA GLU A 235 19.87 27.28 -7.38
C GLU A 235 19.82 27.05 -5.86
N SER A 236 18.64 27.18 -5.22
CA SER A 236 18.41 26.91 -3.78
C SER A 236 17.09 26.20 -3.52
N HIS A 237 16.97 25.47 -2.41
CA HIS A 237 15.69 24.86 -1.99
C HIS A 237 14.59 25.91 -1.78
N ALA A 238 14.92 27.11 -1.31
CA ALA A 238 13.98 28.21 -1.16
C ALA A 238 13.35 28.64 -2.52
N ASP A 239 14.15 28.58 -3.59
CA ASP A 239 13.67 28.91 -4.92
C ASP A 239 12.73 27.80 -5.47
N LEU A 240 12.89 26.55 -5.04
CA LEU A 240 12.00 25.45 -5.42
C LEU A 240 10.63 25.55 -4.74
N ASP A 241 10.57 25.97 -3.47
CA ASP A 241 9.29 26.22 -2.80
C ASP A 241 8.52 27.37 -3.47
N ASP A 242 9.22 28.44 -3.88
CA ASP A 242 8.63 29.55 -4.65
C ASP A 242 8.15 29.08 -6.03
N ALA A 243 8.89 28.19 -6.71
CA ALA A 243 8.48 27.58 -7.97
C ALA A 243 7.22 26.72 -7.79
N TYR A 244 7.16 25.93 -6.71
CA TYR A 244 5.97 25.14 -6.38
C TYR A 244 4.73 26.00 -6.12
N ALA A 245 4.88 27.18 -5.51
CA ALA A 245 3.77 28.12 -5.32
C ALA A 245 3.18 28.60 -6.65
N VAL A 246 4.06 28.85 -7.65
CA VAL A 246 3.62 29.20 -9.00
C VAL A 246 2.96 28.01 -9.69
N VAL A 247 3.57 26.81 -9.58
CA VAL A 247 3.02 25.56 -10.17
C VAL A 247 1.63 25.27 -9.62
N LEU A 248 1.42 25.32 -8.29
CA LEU A 248 0.09 25.08 -7.68
C LEU A 248 -0.99 25.94 -8.33
N LYS A 249 -0.73 27.24 -8.48
CA LYS A 249 -1.69 28.15 -9.09
C LYS A 249 -2.01 27.78 -10.55
N HIS A 250 -0.98 27.54 -11.38
CA HIS A 250 -1.18 27.18 -12.79
C HIS A 250 -1.84 25.81 -12.94
N THR A 251 -1.50 24.84 -12.09
CA THR A 251 -2.16 23.51 -12.06
C THR A 251 -3.67 23.66 -11.81
N LEU A 252 -4.07 24.47 -10.82
CA LEU A 252 -5.49 24.68 -10.51
C LEU A 252 -6.20 25.45 -11.62
N GLU A 253 -5.60 26.51 -12.16
CA GLU A 253 -6.17 27.30 -13.28
C GLU A 253 -6.35 26.42 -14.51
N PHE A 254 -5.31 25.67 -14.93
CA PHE A 254 -5.36 24.75 -16.06
C PHE A 254 -6.41 23.65 -15.87
N GLY A 255 -6.44 23.04 -14.67
CA GLY A 255 -7.39 21.98 -14.37
C GLY A 255 -8.85 22.45 -14.39
N VAL A 256 -9.13 23.67 -13.92
CA VAL A 256 -10.48 24.26 -13.97
C VAL A 256 -10.87 24.62 -15.42
N GLU A 257 -9.97 25.20 -16.21
CA GLU A 257 -10.21 25.52 -17.63
C GLU A 257 -10.52 24.27 -18.46
N ASN A 258 -9.94 23.12 -18.09
CA ASN A 258 -10.15 21.83 -18.76
C ASN A 258 -11.26 20.97 -18.12
N GLU A 259 -12.06 21.50 -17.21
CA GLU A 259 -13.18 20.81 -16.51
C GLU A 259 -12.74 19.55 -15.72
N LEU A 260 -11.47 19.50 -15.25
CA LEU A 260 -10.89 18.41 -14.48
C LEU A 260 -10.92 18.69 -12.97
N ILE A 261 -10.78 19.96 -12.56
CA ILE A 261 -10.69 20.41 -11.17
C ILE A 261 -11.92 21.24 -10.79
N ASP A 262 -12.37 21.08 -9.54
CA ASP A 262 -13.47 21.84 -8.98
C ASP A 262 -13.11 23.34 -8.88
N PRO A 263 -13.88 24.25 -9.51
CA PRO A 263 -13.57 25.68 -9.52
C PRO A 263 -13.57 26.33 -8.14
N ARG A 264 -14.18 25.73 -7.11
CA ARG A 264 -14.15 26.23 -5.74
C ARG A 264 -12.73 26.31 -5.18
N LEU A 265 -11.79 25.49 -5.66
CA LEU A 265 -10.40 25.52 -5.22
C LEU A 265 -9.67 26.83 -5.59
N LEU A 266 -10.11 27.53 -6.66
CA LEU A 266 -9.55 28.83 -7.01
C LEU A 266 -9.95 29.96 -6.03
N SER A 267 -10.89 29.71 -5.13
CA SER A 267 -11.35 30.70 -4.13
C SER A 267 -10.49 30.75 -2.86
N TYR A 268 -9.46 29.89 -2.74
CA TYR A 268 -8.50 29.90 -1.64
C TYR A 268 -7.45 31.00 -1.80
N ASP A 269 -6.79 31.39 -0.71
CA ASP A 269 -5.56 32.17 -0.77
C ASP A 269 -4.39 31.29 -1.26
N LEU A 270 -4.28 31.19 -2.60
CA LEU A 270 -3.25 30.35 -3.24
C LEU A 270 -1.83 30.83 -2.92
N THR A 271 -1.62 32.10 -2.58
CA THR A 271 -0.32 32.61 -2.16
C THR A 271 0.07 32.05 -0.79
N LYS A 272 -0.89 32.02 0.14
CA LYS A 272 -0.68 31.45 1.47
C LYS A 272 -0.41 29.93 1.39
N LEU A 273 -1.21 29.21 0.62
CA LEU A 273 -1.06 27.77 0.44
C LEU A 273 0.23 27.41 -0.30
N GLY A 274 0.59 28.16 -1.35
CA GLY A 274 1.83 27.96 -2.07
C GLY A 274 3.08 28.07 -1.19
N ARG A 275 3.09 29.03 -0.25
CA ARG A 275 4.19 29.19 0.71
C ARG A 275 4.29 28.10 1.78
N ALA A 276 3.23 27.31 1.95
CA ALA A 276 3.20 26.18 2.88
C ALA A 276 3.73 24.89 2.25
N LEU A 277 3.95 24.87 0.94
CA LEU A 277 4.50 23.71 0.25
C LEU A 277 5.97 23.49 0.64
N VAL A 278 6.36 22.22 0.78
CA VAL A 278 7.71 21.80 1.14
C VAL A 278 8.23 20.90 0.02
N ALA A 279 8.97 21.46 -0.91
CA ALA A 279 9.42 20.77 -2.12
C ALA A 279 10.35 19.57 -1.85
N ASP A 280 11.14 19.65 -0.77
CA ASP A 280 12.07 18.58 -0.36
C ASP A 280 11.34 17.26 0.00
N ARG A 281 10.02 17.32 0.28
CA ARG A 281 9.21 16.14 0.50
C ARG A 281 9.03 15.26 -0.75
N ASP A 282 9.35 15.75 -1.94
CA ASP A 282 9.40 14.95 -3.16
C ASP A 282 10.49 13.86 -3.11
N ARG A 283 11.54 14.08 -2.31
CA ARG A 283 12.67 13.15 -2.17
C ARG A 283 12.39 11.97 -1.22
N GLN A 284 11.21 11.92 -0.59
CA GLN A 284 10.82 10.82 0.30
C GLN A 284 10.38 9.56 -0.45
N PHE A 285 10.02 9.69 -1.73
CA PHE A 285 9.54 8.56 -2.52
C PHE A 285 10.70 7.61 -2.85
N ASP A 286 10.44 6.30 -2.72
CA ASP A 286 11.14 5.28 -3.46
C ASP A 286 10.67 5.26 -4.92
N PHE A 287 11.37 4.52 -5.78
CA PHE A 287 11.02 4.47 -7.20
C PHE A 287 9.61 3.93 -7.44
N HIS A 288 9.26 2.85 -6.75
CA HIS A 288 7.94 2.25 -6.91
C HIS A 288 6.81 3.20 -6.46
N GLY A 289 6.97 3.89 -5.34
CA GLY A 289 6.00 4.85 -4.83
C GLY A 289 5.78 6.02 -5.77
N LEU A 290 6.85 6.59 -6.28
CA LEU A 290 6.75 7.69 -7.25
C LEU A 290 6.16 7.23 -8.58
N GLN A 291 6.51 6.03 -9.06
CA GLN A 291 5.93 5.44 -10.28
C GLN A 291 4.42 5.27 -10.15
N VAL A 292 3.94 4.79 -8.99
CA VAL A 292 2.50 4.67 -8.71
C VAL A 292 1.82 6.04 -8.73
N ILE A 293 2.42 7.08 -8.13
CA ILE A 293 1.90 8.47 -8.20
C ILE A 293 1.87 8.96 -9.64
N TYR A 294 2.95 8.78 -10.38
CA TYR A 294 3.11 9.20 -11.78
C TYR A 294 2.06 8.57 -12.71
N ASP A 295 1.83 7.26 -12.59
CA ASP A 295 0.93 6.54 -13.50
C ASP A 295 -0.55 6.71 -13.16
N ARG A 296 -0.88 6.87 -11.89
CA ARG A 296 -2.26 6.68 -11.45
C ARG A 296 -2.89 7.89 -10.75
N TYR A 297 -2.12 8.67 -9.98
CA TYR A 297 -2.69 9.65 -9.05
C TYR A 297 -2.65 11.08 -9.51
N VAL A 298 -1.54 11.51 -10.11
CA VAL A 298 -1.45 12.88 -10.63
C VAL A 298 -2.39 13.08 -11.82
N LEU A 299 -3.00 14.25 -11.90
CA LEU A 299 -3.93 14.58 -12.97
C LEU A 299 -3.21 14.75 -14.30
N GLN A 300 -3.89 14.33 -15.37
CA GLN A 300 -3.37 14.39 -16.74
C GLN A 300 -4.43 14.93 -17.71
N SER A 301 -3.97 15.57 -18.75
CA SER A 301 -4.76 15.98 -19.90
C SER A 301 -4.14 15.39 -21.17
N ASP A 302 -4.93 14.66 -21.96
CA ASP A 302 -4.47 13.96 -23.18
C ASP A 302 -3.23 13.07 -22.98
N GLY A 303 -3.12 12.44 -21.81
CA GLY A 303 -2.01 11.55 -21.46
C GLY A 303 -0.75 12.26 -20.93
N VAL A 304 -0.76 13.60 -20.82
CA VAL A 304 0.33 14.42 -20.29
C VAL A 304 -0.02 14.91 -18.88
N ARG A 305 0.88 14.73 -17.92
CA ARG A 305 0.67 15.12 -16.51
C ARG A 305 0.86 16.62 -16.36
N PHE A 306 -0.01 17.26 -15.58
CA PHE A 306 0.09 18.69 -15.28
C PHE A 306 0.14 18.98 -13.77
N GLU A 307 0.25 17.93 -12.95
CA GLU A 307 0.28 18.02 -11.50
C GLU A 307 1.57 17.42 -10.94
N MET A 308 2.31 18.20 -10.16
CA MET A 308 3.51 17.76 -9.43
C MET A 308 3.14 17.23 -8.04
N PRO A 309 3.99 16.39 -7.37
CA PRO A 309 3.61 15.71 -6.14
C PRO A 309 3.11 16.62 -5.02
N GLN A 310 3.78 17.74 -4.74
CA GLN A 310 3.32 18.63 -3.68
C GLN A 310 2.04 19.38 -4.05
N ALA A 311 1.80 19.69 -5.32
CA ALA A 311 0.55 20.26 -5.81
C ALA A 311 -0.60 19.24 -5.67
N PHE A 312 -0.34 17.96 -5.97
CA PHE A 312 -1.28 16.86 -5.75
C PHE A 312 -1.71 16.76 -4.28
N TRP A 313 -0.75 16.69 -3.34
CA TRP A 313 -1.08 16.62 -1.91
C TRP A 313 -1.89 17.84 -1.44
N MET A 314 -1.51 19.04 -1.92
CA MET A 314 -2.22 20.25 -1.55
C MET A 314 -3.64 20.30 -2.15
N ARG A 315 -3.86 19.87 -3.40
CA ARG A 315 -5.20 19.77 -4.00
C ARG A 315 -6.12 18.87 -3.17
N VAL A 316 -5.62 17.70 -2.77
CA VAL A 316 -6.37 16.77 -1.90
C VAL A 316 -6.70 17.44 -0.57
N ALA A 317 -5.73 18.05 0.07
CA ALA A 317 -5.89 18.72 1.36
C ALA A 317 -6.88 19.90 1.28
N MET A 318 -6.79 20.74 0.25
CA MET A 318 -7.73 21.85 0.01
C MET A 318 -9.17 21.35 -0.12
N PHE A 319 -9.36 20.26 -0.88
CA PHE A 319 -10.71 19.73 -1.08
C PHE A 319 -11.28 19.14 0.22
N LEU A 320 -10.47 18.44 1.00
CA LEU A 320 -10.88 17.90 2.30
C LEU A 320 -11.20 19.00 3.33
N ALA A 321 -10.64 20.20 3.16
CA ALA A 321 -10.88 21.35 4.03
C ALA A 321 -11.94 22.35 3.51
N ILE A 322 -12.63 22.04 2.38
CA ILE A 322 -13.38 23.02 1.61
C ILE A 322 -14.53 23.68 2.37
N ASP A 323 -15.14 22.95 3.30
CA ASP A 323 -16.27 23.41 4.11
C ASP A 323 -15.86 23.77 5.56
N GLU A 324 -14.54 23.85 5.86
CA GLU A 324 -14.04 24.33 7.14
C GLU A 324 -14.10 25.86 7.23
N ASP A 325 -14.37 26.39 8.43
CA ASP A 325 -14.41 27.85 8.65
C ASP A 325 -13.01 28.49 8.45
N ASP A 326 -11.97 27.84 8.92
CA ASP A 326 -10.55 28.21 8.80
C ASP A 326 -9.84 27.36 7.73
N ARG A 327 -10.44 27.25 6.55
CA ARG A 327 -10.11 26.27 5.51
C ARG A 327 -8.65 26.34 5.02
N GLU A 328 -8.02 27.52 4.98
CA GLU A 328 -6.63 27.67 4.59
C GLU A 328 -5.69 27.02 5.62
N GLU A 329 -5.92 27.27 6.92
CA GLU A 329 -5.17 26.65 8.01
C GLU A 329 -5.39 25.13 8.04
N ARG A 330 -6.62 24.68 7.83
CA ARG A 330 -6.94 23.25 7.77
C ARG A 330 -6.33 22.59 6.55
N ALA A 331 -6.34 23.23 5.40
CA ALA A 331 -5.67 22.70 4.21
C ALA A 331 -4.17 22.53 4.45
N ILE A 332 -3.51 23.46 5.14
CA ILE A 332 -2.10 23.35 5.50
C ILE A 332 -1.86 22.19 6.49
N GLU A 333 -2.71 22.05 7.53
CA GLU A 333 -2.65 20.94 8.49
C GLU A 333 -2.81 19.58 7.79
N PHE A 334 -3.79 19.47 6.89
CA PHE A 334 -4.07 18.25 6.14
C PHE A 334 -2.94 17.92 5.14
N TYR A 335 -2.45 18.94 4.44
CA TYR A 335 -1.29 18.82 3.56
C TYR A 335 -0.06 18.31 4.33
N ASP A 336 0.21 18.86 5.51
CA ASP A 336 1.35 18.43 6.32
C ASP A 336 1.25 16.95 6.72
N ALA A 337 0.07 16.49 7.13
CA ALA A 337 -0.16 15.09 7.48
C ALA A 337 -0.01 14.13 6.27
N LEU A 338 -0.54 14.53 5.10
CA LEU A 338 -0.50 13.72 3.88
C LEU A 338 0.91 13.71 3.25
N SER A 339 1.49 14.90 3.01
CA SER A 339 2.75 15.03 2.29
C SER A 339 3.98 14.59 3.09
N SER A 340 3.89 14.56 4.42
CA SER A 340 4.92 13.97 5.31
C SER A 340 4.78 12.45 5.50
N PHE A 341 3.80 11.84 4.83
CA PHE A 341 3.48 10.40 4.91
C PHE A 341 3.10 9.89 6.30
N ARG A 342 2.65 10.78 7.22
CA ARG A 342 2.18 10.39 8.55
C ARG A 342 0.80 9.75 8.52
N PHE A 343 -0.07 10.23 7.64
CA PHE A 343 -1.42 9.71 7.38
C PHE A 343 -1.70 9.69 5.89
N ILE A 344 -2.33 8.63 5.39
CA ILE A 344 -2.73 8.53 3.98
C ILE A 344 -4.20 8.14 3.89
N SER A 345 -4.96 8.91 3.12
CA SER A 345 -6.34 8.60 2.77
C SER A 345 -6.42 7.44 1.78
N SER A 346 -7.57 6.78 1.71
CA SER A 346 -7.80 5.70 0.74
C SER A 346 -7.68 6.18 -0.71
N THR A 347 -7.38 5.25 -1.61
CA THR A 347 -7.21 5.49 -3.05
C THR A 347 -8.31 6.34 -3.69
N PRO A 348 -9.63 6.11 -3.47
CA PRO A 348 -10.65 6.96 -4.08
C PRO A 348 -10.61 8.42 -3.62
N THR A 349 -10.27 8.66 -2.35
CA THR A 349 -10.06 10.02 -1.83
C THR A 349 -8.92 10.71 -2.57
N LEU A 350 -7.76 10.04 -2.70
CA LEU A 350 -6.60 10.58 -3.39
C LEU A 350 -6.87 10.83 -4.89
N PHE A 351 -7.60 9.94 -5.56
CA PHE A 351 -7.93 10.10 -6.98
C PHE A 351 -8.88 11.25 -7.25
N ASN A 352 -9.95 11.37 -6.45
CA ASN A 352 -11.12 12.15 -6.80
C ASN A 352 -11.26 13.46 -6.00
N ALA A 353 -10.50 13.65 -4.91
CA ALA A 353 -10.57 14.90 -4.14
C ALA A 353 -10.15 16.10 -4.99
N GLY A 354 -11.00 17.12 -5.04
CA GLY A 354 -10.77 18.32 -5.84
C GLY A 354 -11.07 18.18 -7.32
N THR A 355 -11.59 17.03 -7.78
CA THR A 355 -12.11 16.87 -9.15
C THR A 355 -13.58 17.25 -9.25
N CYS A 356 -14.12 17.35 -10.47
CA CYS A 356 -15.53 17.67 -10.71
C CYS A 356 -16.51 16.57 -10.25
N HIS A 357 -16.05 15.35 -9.97
CA HIS A 357 -16.84 14.22 -9.50
C HIS A 357 -16.19 13.52 -8.30
N PRO A 358 -16.26 14.12 -7.11
CA PRO A 358 -15.49 13.68 -5.95
C PRO A 358 -16.19 12.52 -5.21
N GLN A 359 -16.25 11.31 -5.81
CA GLN A 359 -16.58 10.10 -5.06
C GLN A 359 -15.33 9.68 -4.28
N LEU A 360 -15.30 9.98 -2.99
CA LEU A 360 -14.14 9.84 -2.11
C LEU A 360 -14.19 8.55 -1.29
N SER A 361 -15.39 7.97 -1.11
CA SER A 361 -15.59 6.76 -0.30
C SER A 361 -15.20 5.51 -1.07
N SER A 362 -14.51 4.59 -0.40
CA SER A 362 -13.94 3.38 -1.01
C SER A 362 -14.83 2.15 -0.90
N CYS A 363 -15.62 2.03 0.19
CA CYS A 363 -16.29 0.78 0.56
C CYS A 363 -17.79 0.96 0.68
N TYR A 364 -18.52 0.05 0.03
CA TYR A 364 -19.98 0.04 0.02
C TYR A 364 -20.49 -1.38 0.32
N ILE A 365 -21.51 -1.48 1.18
CA ILE A 365 -22.11 -2.76 1.57
C ILE A 365 -23.63 -2.66 1.37
N SER A 366 -24.21 -3.68 0.77
CA SER A 366 -25.64 -3.75 0.49
C SER A 366 -26.21 -5.14 0.74
N THR A 367 -27.50 -5.20 1.10
CA THR A 367 -28.28 -6.43 1.20
C THR A 367 -29.23 -6.52 0.01
N VAL A 368 -29.29 -7.70 -0.61
CA VAL A 368 -30.13 -7.97 -1.79
C VAL A 368 -31.42 -8.60 -1.34
N GLU A 369 -32.56 -7.91 -1.57
CA GLU A 369 -33.88 -8.44 -1.26
C GLU A 369 -34.33 -9.46 -2.32
N ASP A 370 -35.26 -10.36 -1.93
CA ASP A 370 -35.78 -11.45 -2.78
C ASP A 370 -36.85 -10.98 -3.79
N ASP A 371 -36.54 -9.96 -4.57
CA ASP A 371 -37.37 -9.45 -5.67
C ASP A 371 -36.51 -8.89 -6.81
N LEU A 372 -37.05 -8.94 -8.04
CA LEU A 372 -36.31 -8.53 -9.25
C LEU A 372 -35.97 -7.03 -9.29
N GLU A 373 -36.78 -6.17 -8.66
CA GLU A 373 -36.50 -4.74 -8.60
C GLU A 373 -35.27 -4.48 -7.73
N SER A 374 -35.16 -5.16 -6.59
CA SER A 374 -33.98 -5.10 -5.73
C SER A 374 -32.76 -5.69 -6.44
N ILE A 375 -32.87 -6.87 -7.06
CA ILE A 375 -31.74 -7.56 -7.71
C ILE A 375 -31.21 -6.74 -8.90
N PHE A 376 -32.07 -6.36 -9.85
CA PHE A 376 -31.62 -5.70 -11.07
C PHE A 376 -31.61 -4.18 -10.96
N GLY A 377 -32.63 -3.57 -10.37
CA GLY A 377 -32.77 -2.13 -10.28
C GLY A 377 -31.88 -1.52 -9.20
N ALA A 378 -31.87 -2.08 -8.00
CA ALA A 378 -31.07 -1.54 -6.91
C ALA A 378 -29.64 -2.10 -6.90
N GLN A 379 -29.48 -3.43 -6.96
CA GLN A 379 -28.18 -4.08 -6.74
C GLN A 379 -27.27 -4.01 -7.96
N ILE A 380 -27.69 -4.57 -9.10
CA ILE A 380 -26.82 -4.62 -10.29
C ILE A 380 -26.55 -3.22 -10.83
N TYR A 381 -27.58 -2.38 -10.94
CA TYR A 381 -27.43 -0.99 -11.37
C TYR A 381 -26.63 -0.17 -10.35
N GLY A 382 -26.92 -0.30 -9.05
CA GLY A 382 -26.20 0.38 -7.98
C GLY A 382 -24.71 0.03 -7.97
N ASN A 383 -24.37 -1.26 -8.08
CA ASN A 383 -22.98 -1.70 -8.21
C ASN A 383 -22.28 -1.03 -9.40
N ALA A 384 -22.92 -1.04 -10.59
CA ALA A 384 -22.33 -0.40 -11.77
C ALA A 384 -22.07 1.09 -11.58
N MET A 385 -23.00 1.82 -10.95
CA MET A 385 -22.85 3.26 -10.66
C MET A 385 -21.71 3.55 -9.68
N LEU A 386 -21.58 2.74 -8.63
CA LEU A 386 -20.54 2.92 -7.60
C LEU A 386 -19.16 2.48 -8.12
N GLN A 387 -19.07 1.39 -8.88
CA GLN A 387 -17.83 0.90 -9.48
C GLN A 387 -17.25 1.85 -10.54
N LYS A 388 -18.10 2.58 -11.26
CA LYS A 388 -17.66 3.59 -12.23
C LYS A 388 -16.68 4.60 -11.61
N TRP A 389 -16.77 4.87 -10.30
CA TRP A 389 -15.97 5.84 -9.56
C TRP A 389 -15.07 5.20 -8.50
N ALA A 390 -14.62 3.97 -8.73
CA ALA A 390 -13.67 3.21 -7.89
C ALA A 390 -14.22 2.66 -6.57
N GLY A 391 -15.54 2.56 -6.38
CA GLY A 391 -16.14 1.94 -5.20
C GLY A 391 -15.96 0.40 -5.20
N GLY A 392 -15.47 -0.17 -4.09
CA GLY A 392 -15.46 -1.61 -3.82
C GLY A 392 -16.77 -2.04 -3.16
N MET A 393 -17.33 -3.22 -3.56
CA MET A 393 -18.67 -3.64 -3.16
C MET A 393 -18.65 -4.93 -2.32
N GLY A 394 -19.43 -4.96 -1.23
CA GLY A 394 -19.85 -6.17 -0.54
C GLY A 394 -21.35 -6.37 -0.71
N ASN A 395 -21.77 -7.55 -1.20
CA ASN A 395 -23.17 -7.86 -1.45
C ASN A 395 -23.61 -9.08 -0.65
N ASP A 396 -24.59 -8.91 0.22
CA ASP A 396 -25.23 -10.01 0.94
C ASP A 396 -26.39 -10.58 0.13
N TRP A 397 -26.27 -11.85 -0.26
CA TRP A 397 -27.25 -12.58 -1.05
C TRP A 397 -28.16 -13.49 -0.23
N THR A 398 -27.99 -13.52 1.08
CA THR A 398 -28.69 -14.43 1.98
C THR A 398 -30.23 -14.35 1.91
N PRO A 399 -30.86 -13.16 1.73
CA PRO A 399 -32.31 -13.10 1.68
C PRO A 399 -32.93 -13.71 0.41
N VAL A 400 -32.15 -13.87 -0.67
CA VAL A 400 -32.65 -14.38 -1.96
C VAL A 400 -32.94 -15.86 -1.85
N ARG A 401 -34.21 -16.29 -2.22
CA ARG A 401 -34.67 -17.67 -2.13
C ARG A 401 -33.79 -18.65 -2.85
N ALA A 402 -33.64 -19.84 -2.24
CA ALA A 402 -32.78 -20.89 -2.75
C ALA A 402 -33.38 -21.63 -3.95
N MET A 403 -32.55 -22.42 -4.62
CA MET A 403 -32.95 -23.33 -5.69
C MET A 403 -34.06 -24.28 -5.21
N GLY A 404 -35.10 -24.48 -6.06
CA GLY A 404 -36.22 -25.33 -5.78
C GLY A 404 -37.34 -24.68 -4.96
N SER A 405 -37.16 -23.46 -4.46
CA SER A 405 -38.21 -22.69 -3.77
C SER A 405 -39.37 -22.34 -4.71
N GLU A 406 -40.58 -22.34 -4.21
CA GLU A 406 -41.76 -22.01 -5.00
C GLU A 406 -41.84 -20.51 -5.35
N ILE A 407 -42.16 -20.22 -6.61
CA ILE A 407 -42.44 -18.87 -7.09
C ILE A 407 -43.96 -18.68 -7.08
N LYS A 408 -44.45 -17.88 -6.13
CA LYS A 408 -45.87 -17.57 -5.98
C LYS A 408 -46.42 -16.91 -7.26
N GLY A 409 -47.56 -17.40 -7.72
CA GLY A 409 -48.29 -16.85 -8.88
C GLY A 409 -47.91 -17.44 -10.25
N THR A 410 -46.79 -18.14 -10.37
CA THR A 410 -46.36 -18.76 -11.64
C THR A 410 -46.31 -20.27 -11.63
N ASN A 411 -46.47 -20.91 -10.47
CA ASN A 411 -46.27 -22.33 -10.24
C ASN A 411 -44.90 -22.87 -10.72
N GLY A 412 -43.91 -22.00 -10.76
CA GLY A 412 -42.51 -22.29 -11.10
C GLY A 412 -41.64 -22.48 -9.85
N LYS A 413 -40.40 -22.89 -10.07
CA LYS A 413 -39.37 -23.03 -9.04
C LYS A 413 -38.20 -22.10 -9.31
N SER A 414 -37.60 -21.59 -8.26
CA SER A 414 -36.40 -20.77 -8.33
C SER A 414 -35.18 -21.59 -8.74
N ASP A 415 -34.26 -20.97 -9.51
CA ASP A 415 -32.96 -21.51 -9.85
C ASP A 415 -31.86 -21.09 -8.81
N GLY A 416 -32.29 -20.43 -7.70
CA GLY A 416 -31.46 -20.01 -6.60
C GLY A 416 -30.66 -18.73 -6.85
N VAL A 417 -29.63 -18.50 -6.02
CA VAL A 417 -28.82 -17.24 -6.02
C VAL A 417 -27.80 -17.19 -7.15
N VAL A 418 -27.25 -18.33 -7.58
CA VAL A 418 -26.12 -18.43 -8.51
C VAL A 418 -26.31 -17.71 -9.84
N PRO A 419 -27.47 -17.83 -10.53
CA PRO A 419 -27.69 -17.12 -11.79
C PRO A 419 -27.62 -15.60 -11.66
N PHE A 420 -28.10 -15.04 -10.54
CA PHE A 420 -28.07 -13.60 -10.30
C PHE A 420 -26.64 -13.12 -9.96
N ILE A 421 -25.91 -13.87 -9.14
CA ILE A 421 -24.50 -13.61 -8.83
C ILE A 421 -23.67 -13.63 -10.13
N LYS A 422 -23.98 -14.53 -11.10
CA LYS A 422 -23.32 -14.55 -12.41
C LYS A 422 -23.52 -13.25 -13.21
N VAL A 423 -24.69 -12.60 -13.10
CA VAL A 423 -24.92 -11.31 -13.76
C VAL A 423 -24.07 -10.21 -13.11
N VAL A 424 -23.93 -10.23 -11.78
CA VAL A 424 -23.05 -9.29 -11.07
C VAL A 424 -21.58 -9.49 -11.44
N ASP A 425 -21.12 -10.75 -11.58
CA ASP A 425 -19.78 -11.09 -12.07
C ASP A 425 -19.49 -10.47 -13.45
N ALA A 426 -20.45 -10.60 -14.38
CA ALA A 426 -20.35 -9.99 -15.71
C ALA A 426 -20.37 -8.45 -15.65
N THR A 427 -21.17 -7.87 -14.76
CA THR A 427 -21.24 -6.41 -14.56
C THR A 427 -19.93 -5.87 -14.02
N ALA A 428 -19.33 -6.53 -13.03
CA ALA A 428 -18.04 -6.13 -12.45
C ALA A 428 -16.91 -6.13 -13.51
N LYS A 429 -16.92 -7.11 -14.43
CA LYS A 429 -15.96 -7.15 -15.55
C LYS A 429 -16.21 -6.03 -16.57
N ALA A 430 -17.48 -5.66 -16.82
CA ALA A 430 -17.87 -4.67 -17.83
C ALA A 430 -17.65 -3.21 -17.39
N VAL A 431 -17.78 -2.92 -16.09
CA VAL A 431 -17.71 -1.56 -15.55
C VAL A 431 -16.39 -1.34 -14.81
N ASN A 432 -15.64 -0.36 -15.29
CA ASN A 432 -14.38 0.06 -14.66
C ASN A 432 -14.25 1.59 -14.66
N GLN A 433 -13.30 2.11 -13.90
CA GLN A 433 -13.01 3.53 -13.84
C GLN A 433 -12.03 3.93 -14.94
N GLY A 434 -12.52 4.01 -16.19
CA GLY A 434 -11.72 4.51 -17.32
C GLY A 434 -10.36 3.82 -17.51
N GLY A 435 -10.24 2.54 -17.17
CA GLY A 435 -8.98 1.78 -17.20
C GLY A 435 -8.09 1.91 -15.96
N LYS A 436 -8.41 2.82 -15.01
CA LYS A 436 -7.59 3.04 -13.81
C LYS A 436 -7.79 1.98 -12.72
N ARG A 437 -8.99 1.39 -12.63
CA ARG A 437 -9.33 0.34 -11.66
C ARG A 437 -10.46 -0.55 -12.20
N ALA A 438 -10.28 -1.88 -12.11
CA ALA A 438 -11.34 -2.83 -12.44
C ALA A 438 -12.46 -2.78 -11.40
N GLY A 439 -13.72 -3.05 -11.82
CA GLY A 439 -14.83 -3.23 -10.90
C GLY A 439 -14.62 -4.49 -10.05
N ALA A 440 -14.83 -4.38 -8.74
CA ALA A 440 -14.61 -5.47 -7.80
C ALA A 440 -15.78 -5.63 -6.83
N VAL A 441 -16.23 -6.88 -6.63
CA VAL A 441 -17.38 -7.23 -5.78
C VAL A 441 -17.03 -8.47 -4.98
N CYS A 442 -17.43 -8.49 -3.70
CA CYS A 442 -17.48 -9.69 -2.87
C CYS A 442 -18.94 -10.06 -2.59
N SER A 443 -19.32 -11.28 -2.93
CA SER A 443 -20.62 -11.85 -2.59
C SER A 443 -20.55 -12.62 -1.28
N TYR A 444 -21.50 -12.36 -0.37
CA TYR A 444 -21.62 -13.00 0.92
C TYR A 444 -22.84 -13.91 0.97
N LEU A 445 -22.70 -15.07 1.63
CA LEU A 445 -23.81 -15.98 1.88
C LEU A 445 -23.68 -16.61 3.26
N GLU A 446 -24.79 -16.65 4.03
CA GLU A 446 -24.80 -17.35 5.31
C GLU A 446 -24.75 -18.87 5.15
N THR A 447 -24.03 -19.55 6.04
CA THR A 447 -23.77 -21.00 5.97
C THR A 447 -25.01 -21.90 6.13
N TRP A 448 -26.13 -21.36 6.55
CA TRP A 448 -27.41 -22.09 6.62
C TRP A 448 -28.23 -22.00 5.33
N HIS A 449 -27.83 -21.20 4.36
CA HIS A 449 -28.54 -21.07 3.08
C HIS A 449 -28.46 -22.38 2.28
N LEU A 450 -29.57 -22.79 1.66
CA LEU A 450 -29.66 -24.09 0.96
C LEU A 450 -28.70 -24.18 -0.24
N ASP A 451 -28.36 -23.06 -0.88
CA ASP A 451 -27.47 -23.01 -2.04
C ASP A 451 -25.98 -22.90 -1.64
N ILE A 452 -25.64 -23.03 -0.33
CA ILE A 452 -24.26 -22.83 0.14
C ILE A 452 -23.24 -23.74 -0.56
N GLU A 453 -23.60 -25.00 -0.84
CA GLU A 453 -22.69 -25.95 -1.49
C GLU A 453 -22.35 -25.52 -2.94
N GLU A 454 -23.32 -24.97 -3.69
CA GLU A 454 -23.06 -24.41 -5.01
C GLU A 454 -22.27 -23.09 -4.94
N PHE A 455 -22.53 -22.29 -3.90
CA PHE A 455 -21.78 -21.06 -3.67
C PHE A 455 -20.29 -21.32 -3.42
N LEU A 456 -19.95 -22.42 -2.73
CA LEU A 456 -18.54 -22.85 -2.55
C LEU A 456 -17.84 -23.20 -3.87
N ASP A 457 -18.61 -23.53 -4.90
CA ASP A 457 -18.05 -23.93 -6.21
C ASP A 457 -17.91 -22.76 -7.20
N LEU A 458 -18.35 -21.55 -6.84
CA LEU A 458 -18.39 -20.40 -7.76
C LEU A 458 -17.04 -20.05 -8.39
N ARG A 459 -15.95 -20.18 -7.62
CA ARG A 459 -14.58 -19.84 -8.05
C ARG A 459 -13.81 -21.00 -8.68
N LYS A 460 -14.38 -22.20 -8.74
CA LYS A 460 -13.70 -23.34 -9.37
C LYS A 460 -13.55 -23.12 -10.87
N ASN A 461 -12.41 -23.52 -11.42
CA ASN A 461 -12.11 -23.47 -12.85
C ASN A 461 -12.70 -24.66 -13.65
N THR A 462 -13.43 -25.58 -12.98
CA THR A 462 -14.05 -26.76 -13.55
C THR A 462 -15.57 -26.73 -13.39
N GLY A 463 -16.30 -27.49 -14.21
CA GLY A 463 -17.76 -27.61 -14.18
C GLY A 463 -18.45 -26.70 -15.20
N ASP A 464 -19.73 -26.37 -14.97
CA ASP A 464 -20.53 -25.55 -15.88
C ASP A 464 -20.14 -24.07 -15.79
N PRO A 465 -19.58 -23.43 -16.84
CA PRO A 465 -19.17 -22.01 -16.80
C PRO A 465 -20.31 -21.05 -16.49
N MET A 466 -21.56 -21.43 -16.79
CA MET A 466 -22.74 -20.60 -16.48
C MET A 466 -23.04 -20.55 -14.98
N ARG A 467 -22.43 -21.44 -14.19
CA ARG A 467 -22.56 -21.51 -12.74
C ARG A 467 -21.22 -21.18 -12.04
N ARG A 468 -20.32 -20.45 -12.71
CA ARG A 468 -19.01 -20.01 -12.19
C ARG A 468 -18.88 -18.49 -12.33
N THR A 469 -18.20 -17.88 -11.37
CA THR A 469 -17.98 -16.42 -11.27
C THR A 469 -16.49 -16.11 -11.04
N PRO A 470 -15.66 -16.25 -12.09
CA PRO A 470 -14.21 -16.10 -11.95
C PRO A 470 -13.73 -14.69 -11.60
N ASN A 471 -14.52 -13.66 -11.90
CA ASN A 471 -14.13 -12.25 -11.69
C ASN A 471 -14.66 -11.66 -10.37
N MET A 472 -15.24 -12.49 -9.49
CA MET A 472 -15.88 -12.04 -8.26
C MET A 472 -15.28 -12.72 -7.04
N ASN A 473 -15.14 -11.99 -5.95
CA ASN A 473 -14.77 -12.57 -4.66
C ASN A 473 -16.00 -13.12 -3.93
N THR A 474 -15.78 -14.09 -3.06
CA THR A 474 -16.84 -14.70 -2.26
C THR A 474 -16.41 -14.87 -0.81
N ALA A 475 -17.36 -14.78 0.12
CA ALA A 475 -17.12 -14.97 1.55
C ALA A 475 -18.29 -15.70 2.23
N ASN A 476 -17.97 -16.55 3.19
CA ASN A 476 -18.95 -17.21 4.05
C ASN A 476 -19.30 -16.32 5.23
N TRP A 477 -20.59 -16.10 5.52
CA TRP A 477 -21.05 -15.38 6.70
C TRP A 477 -21.55 -16.40 7.72
N ILE A 478 -20.78 -16.61 8.82
CA ILE A 478 -20.85 -17.80 9.66
C ILE A 478 -21.41 -17.44 11.03
N PRO A 479 -22.59 -17.97 11.44
CA PRO A 479 -23.11 -17.80 12.81
C PRO A 479 -22.35 -18.69 13.80
N ASP A 480 -22.27 -18.22 15.06
CA ASP A 480 -21.59 -18.93 16.15
C ASP A 480 -22.13 -20.36 16.38
N LEU A 481 -23.42 -20.56 16.22
CA LEU A 481 -24.04 -21.90 16.34
C LEU A 481 -23.42 -22.92 15.35
N PHE A 482 -23.07 -22.48 14.11
CA PHE A 482 -22.40 -23.37 13.15
C PHE A 482 -21.02 -23.79 13.68
N MET A 483 -20.23 -22.86 14.22
CA MET A 483 -18.90 -23.13 14.75
C MET A 483 -18.97 -24.03 15.99
N LYS A 484 -19.94 -23.80 16.88
CA LYS A 484 -20.22 -24.69 18.03
C LYS A 484 -20.52 -26.11 17.54
N ARG A 485 -21.35 -26.28 16.51
CA ARG A 485 -21.69 -27.59 15.95
C ARG A 485 -20.53 -28.26 15.20
N VAL A 486 -19.63 -27.46 14.58
CA VAL A 486 -18.36 -27.98 14.01
C VAL A 486 -17.49 -28.58 15.11
N GLU A 487 -17.39 -27.92 16.28
CA GLU A 487 -16.58 -28.42 17.38
C GLU A 487 -17.20 -29.65 18.06
N GLN A 488 -18.53 -29.68 18.16
CA GLN A 488 -19.29 -30.75 18.79
C GLN A 488 -19.65 -31.93 17.85
N ASP A 489 -19.18 -31.90 16.58
CA ASP A 489 -19.51 -32.86 15.51
C ASP A 489 -21.04 -33.02 15.29
N GLY A 490 -21.75 -31.89 15.38
CA GLY A 490 -23.22 -31.81 15.26
C GLY A 490 -23.73 -31.83 13.83
N GLN A 491 -25.08 -31.91 13.71
CA GLN A 491 -25.80 -31.76 12.43
C GLN A 491 -26.04 -30.30 12.13
N TRP A 492 -26.12 -29.98 10.83
CA TRP A 492 -26.46 -28.66 10.32
C TRP A 492 -27.55 -28.76 9.26
N THR A 493 -28.58 -27.94 9.38
CA THR A 493 -29.72 -27.95 8.43
C THR A 493 -29.66 -26.71 7.56
N LEU A 494 -29.71 -26.93 6.23
CA LEU A 494 -29.76 -25.88 5.24
C LEU A 494 -31.22 -25.57 4.90
N PHE A 495 -31.57 -24.29 4.83
CA PHE A 495 -32.90 -23.77 4.60
C PHE A 495 -32.95 -22.81 3.42
N SER A 496 -34.13 -22.66 2.80
CA SER A 496 -34.39 -21.50 1.95
C SER A 496 -34.86 -20.33 2.80
N PRO A 497 -34.35 -19.10 2.55
CA PRO A 497 -34.78 -17.91 3.31
C PRO A 497 -36.29 -17.66 3.21
N SER A 498 -36.93 -18.08 2.13
CA SER A 498 -38.40 -17.97 1.97
C SER A 498 -39.18 -18.74 3.03
N ASP A 499 -38.62 -19.80 3.63
CA ASP A 499 -39.21 -20.61 4.67
C ASP A 499 -38.82 -20.19 6.09
N VAL A 500 -37.72 -19.41 6.22
CA VAL A 500 -37.11 -18.95 7.48
C VAL A 500 -36.78 -17.45 7.44
N PRO A 501 -37.74 -16.56 7.16
CA PRO A 501 -37.50 -15.18 6.72
C PRO A 501 -36.89 -14.28 7.77
N ASP A 502 -36.97 -14.62 9.06
CA ASP A 502 -36.44 -13.82 10.16
C ASP A 502 -35.02 -14.27 10.60
N LEU A 503 -34.52 -15.41 10.12
CA LEU A 503 -33.25 -15.99 10.56
C LEU A 503 -32.05 -15.10 10.16
N HIS A 504 -32.14 -14.46 9.05
CA HIS A 504 -31.11 -13.53 8.53
C HIS A 504 -30.85 -12.35 9.47
N ASP A 505 -31.87 -11.82 10.13
CA ASP A 505 -31.78 -10.68 11.06
C ASP A 505 -31.40 -11.06 12.49
N LEU A 506 -31.31 -12.35 12.81
CA LEU A 506 -30.99 -12.85 14.14
C LEU A 506 -29.50 -13.22 14.29
N TYR A 507 -28.97 -13.08 15.49
CA TYR A 507 -27.62 -13.48 15.89
C TYR A 507 -27.60 -13.91 17.37
N GLY A 508 -26.50 -14.52 17.82
CA GLY A 508 -26.31 -14.98 19.20
C GLY A 508 -27.36 -16.00 19.63
N SER A 509 -27.76 -15.93 20.86
CA SER A 509 -28.77 -16.82 21.48
C SER A 509 -30.12 -16.78 20.77
N ALA A 510 -30.53 -15.63 20.28
CA ALA A 510 -31.79 -15.49 19.54
C ALA A 510 -31.76 -16.26 18.19
N PHE A 511 -30.62 -16.26 17.50
CA PHE A 511 -30.41 -17.07 16.30
C PHE A 511 -30.47 -18.58 16.65
N GLU A 512 -29.76 -19.01 17.71
CA GLU A 512 -29.72 -20.41 18.12
C GLU A 512 -31.13 -20.95 18.42
N GLU A 513 -31.90 -20.23 19.25
CA GLU A 513 -33.28 -20.62 19.60
C GLU A 513 -34.17 -20.73 18.35
N ARG A 514 -34.10 -19.73 17.45
CA ARG A 514 -34.92 -19.69 16.24
C ARG A 514 -34.52 -20.77 15.25
N TYR A 515 -33.25 -20.99 15.03
CA TYR A 515 -32.72 -22.02 14.16
C TYR A 515 -33.14 -23.42 14.61
N GLU A 516 -33.02 -23.75 15.90
CA GLU A 516 -33.44 -25.03 16.45
C GLU A 516 -34.99 -25.24 16.36
N ARG A 517 -35.73 -24.16 16.45
CA ARG A 517 -37.16 -24.19 16.22
C ARG A 517 -37.46 -24.56 14.77
N TYR A 518 -36.78 -23.97 13.80
CA TYR A 518 -36.95 -24.32 12.37
C TYR A 518 -36.49 -25.76 12.11
N GLU A 519 -35.47 -26.27 12.78
CA GLU A 519 -35.12 -27.70 12.69
C GLU A 519 -36.24 -28.61 13.20
N ASN A 520 -36.98 -28.23 14.19
CA ASN A 520 -38.15 -28.98 14.67
C ASN A 520 -39.33 -28.87 13.67
N ASP A 521 -39.52 -27.74 13.03
CA ASP A 521 -40.54 -27.55 12.00
C ASP A 521 -40.32 -28.44 10.77
N THR A 522 -39.06 -28.83 10.47
CA THR A 522 -38.78 -29.88 9.47
C THR A 522 -39.33 -31.24 9.87
N LYS A 523 -39.32 -31.60 11.18
CA LYS A 523 -39.82 -32.88 11.69
C LYS A 523 -41.35 -32.92 11.66
N THR A 524 -42.02 -31.80 11.82
CA THR A 524 -43.47 -31.68 11.75
C THR A 524 -44.01 -31.57 10.31
N GLY A 525 -43.13 -31.34 9.34
CA GLY A 525 -43.50 -31.14 7.94
C GLY A 525 -43.97 -29.71 7.62
N ALA A 526 -43.84 -28.76 8.55
CA ALA A 526 -44.11 -27.34 8.32
C ALA A 526 -43.12 -26.74 7.32
N ILE A 527 -41.82 -27.10 7.42
CA ILE A 527 -40.80 -26.81 6.43
C ILE A 527 -40.53 -28.10 5.64
N ARG A 528 -40.64 -28.00 4.30
CA ARG A 528 -40.51 -29.16 3.39
C ARG A 528 -39.23 -29.10 2.54
N LEU A 529 -38.76 -27.89 2.21
CA LEU A 529 -37.53 -27.67 1.44
C LEU A 529 -36.34 -27.40 2.37
N PHE A 530 -35.57 -28.42 2.66
CA PHE A 530 -34.40 -28.36 3.48
C PHE A 530 -33.40 -29.47 3.15
N LYS A 531 -32.15 -29.31 3.54
CA LYS A 531 -31.13 -30.37 3.48
C LYS A 531 -30.41 -30.45 4.82
N ARG A 532 -30.13 -31.67 5.31
CA ARG A 532 -29.36 -31.87 6.54
C ARG A 532 -28.03 -32.50 6.22
N VAL A 533 -26.96 -31.87 6.75
CA VAL A 533 -25.57 -32.28 6.56
C VAL A 533 -24.87 -32.32 7.92
N LYS A 534 -23.70 -32.96 8.02
CA LYS A 534 -22.84 -32.79 9.19
C LYS A 534 -22.13 -31.43 9.12
N ALA A 535 -22.10 -30.68 10.20
CA ALA A 535 -21.41 -29.39 10.25
C ALA A 535 -19.93 -29.53 9.88
N ASN A 536 -19.25 -30.58 10.36
CA ASN A 536 -17.86 -30.85 10.03
C ASN A 536 -17.61 -31.16 8.54
N ASP A 537 -18.58 -31.79 7.84
CA ASP A 537 -18.41 -32.10 6.42
C ASP A 537 -18.58 -30.83 5.57
N LEU A 538 -19.53 -29.96 5.91
CA LEU A 538 -19.66 -28.66 5.28
C LEU A 538 -18.40 -27.79 5.55
N TRP A 539 -17.93 -27.75 6.80
CA TRP A 539 -16.72 -27.04 7.17
C TRP A 539 -15.48 -27.48 6.38
N LYS A 540 -15.29 -28.80 6.24
CA LYS A 540 -14.21 -29.34 5.39
C LYS A 540 -14.36 -28.92 3.92
N SER A 541 -15.58 -28.84 3.40
CA SER A 541 -15.82 -28.37 2.03
C SER A 541 -15.51 -26.89 1.87
N MET A 542 -15.84 -26.06 2.87
CA MET A 542 -15.50 -24.65 2.91
C MET A 542 -13.98 -24.44 2.91
N LEU A 543 -13.25 -25.13 3.81
CA LEU A 543 -11.78 -25.03 3.88
C LEU A 543 -11.08 -25.59 2.64
N ARG A 544 -11.66 -26.63 2.01
CA ARG A 544 -11.14 -27.15 0.74
C ARG A 544 -11.31 -26.14 -0.38
N ALA A 545 -12.51 -25.54 -0.54
CA ALA A 545 -12.75 -24.51 -1.54
C ALA A 545 -11.79 -23.32 -1.35
N LEU A 546 -11.59 -22.89 -0.09
CA LEU A 546 -10.66 -21.83 0.27
C LEU A 546 -9.20 -22.17 -0.10
N ALA A 547 -8.76 -23.41 0.17
CA ALA A 547 -7.40 -23.86 -0.17
C ALA A 547 -7.19 -24.03 -1.69
N GLU A 548 -8.23 -24.43 -2.43
CA GLU A 548 -8.18 -24.65 -3.89
C GLU A 548 -8.27 -23.35 -4.69
N THR A 549 -9.00 -22.34 -4.20
CA THR A 549 -9.36 -21.15 -5.00
C THR A 549 -9.09 -19.81 -4.28
N GLY A 550 -8.57 -19.82 -3.05
CA GLY A 550 -8.48 -18.65 -2.20
C GLY A 550 -9.84 -18.15 -1.67
N HIS A 551 -10.94 -18.79 -2.03
CA HIS A 551 -12.32 -18.37 -1.72
C HIS A 551 -13.23 -19.58 -1.41
N PRO A 552 -14.40 -19.36 -0.75
CA PRO A 552 -14.83 -18.13 -0.05
C PRO A 552 -14.07 -17.87 1.24
N TRP A 553 -13.87 -16.60 1.59
CA TRP A 553 -13.24 -16.19 2.85
C TRP A 553 -14.08 -16.60 4.06
N ILE A 554 -13.45 -16.66 5.23
CA ILE A 554 -14.09 -17.06 6.48
C ILE A 554 -14.36 -15.81 7.32
N THR A 555 -15.65 -15.50 7.53
CA THR A 555 -16.09 -14.34 8.32
C THR A 555 -17.19 -14.75 9.31
N PHE A 556 -17.23 -14.11 10.48
CA PHE A 556 -18.08 -14.53 11.60
C PHE A 556 -19.19 -13.49 11.88
N LYS A 557 -20.45 -13.90 11.72
CA LYS A 557 -21.64 -13.05 11.85
C LYS A 557 -21.81 -12.47 13.25
N ASP A 558 -21.73 -13.33 14.27
CA ASP A 558 -22.13 -12.96 15.63
C ASP A 558 -21.23 -11.91 16.26
N PRO A 559 -19.88 -12.01 16.23
CA PRO A 559 -19.02 -10.98 16.81
C PRO A 559 -19.16 -9.64 16.07
N CYS A 560 -19.48 -9.63 14.76
CA CYS A 560 -19.77 -8.40 14.02
C CYS A 560 -21.02 -7.70 14.55
N ASN A 561 -22.08 -8.45 14.88
CA ASN A 561 -23.35 -7.91 15.37
C ASN A 561 -23.34 -7.62 16.86
N ILE A 562 -22.86 -8.55 17.68
CA ILE A 562 -22.85 -8.41 19.15
C ILE A 562 -22.03 -7.20 19.58
N ARG A 563 -20.87 -7.00 18.95
CA ARG A 563 -19.93 -5.91 19.23
C ARG A 563 -20.17 -4.64 18.42
N SER A 564 -21.21 -4.59 17.57
CA SER A 564 -21.53 -3.39 16.77
C SER A 564 -22.02 -2.26 17.67
N PRO A 565 -21.40 -1.06 17.59
CA PRO A 565 -21.92 0.12 18.28
C PRO A 565 -23.34 0.51 17.87
N GLN A 566 -23.76 0.09 16.66
CA GLN A 566 -25.00 0.45 15.99
C GLN A 566 -26.08 -0.64 16.03
N ARG A 567 -25.92 -1.68 16.86
CA ARG A 567 -26.88 -2.81 16.94
C ARG A 567 -28.34 -2.41 17.27
N HIS A 568 -28.58 -1.17 17.73
CA HIS A 568 -29.92 -0.62 18.03
C HIS A 568 -30.68 -0.18 16.77
N VAL A 569 -29.99 0.16 15.67
CA VAL A 569 -30.62 0.68 14.44
C VAL A 569 -30.65 -0.30 13.29
N GLY A 570 -29.80 -1.33 13.29
CA GLY A 570 -29.75 -2.32 12.20
C GLY A 570 -28.87 -3.50 12.50
N ARG A 571 -28.68 -4.37 11.49
CA ARG A 571 -27.84 -5.58 11.54
C ARG A 571 -26.71 -5.49 10.56
N VAL A 572 -25.59 -6.08 10.91
CA VAL A 572 -24.45 -6.29 10.01
C VAL A 572 -24.68 -7.60 9.29
N HIS A 573 -25.04 -7.53 7.99
CA HIS A 573 -25.40 -8.70 7.19
C HIS A 573 -24.24 -9.27 6.38
N SER A 574 -23.18 -8.47 6.18
CA SER A 574 -21.98 -8.86 5.45
C SER A 574 -20.84 -7.88 5.76
N SER A 575 -19.75 -8.02 5.06
CA SER A 575 -18.65 -7.05 5.05
C SER A 575 -18.45 -6.48 3.63
N ASN A 576 -17.46 -5.61 3.47
CA ASN A 576 -17.08 -5.03 2.18
C ASN A 576 -16.23 -6.01 1.33
N LEU A 577 -15.60 -5.46 0.29
CA LEU A 577 -14.70 -6.20 -0.59
C LEU A 577 -13.49 -6.82 0.15
N CYS A 578 -12.94 -6.11 1.13
CA CYS A 578 -11.69 -6.49 1.81
C CYS A 578 -11.89 -6.96 3.27
N THR A 579 -13.11 -7.17 3.68
CA THR A 579 -13.56 -7.76 4.97
C THR A 579 -13.30 -6.94 6.25
N GLU A 580 -12.78 -5.69 6.15
CA GLU A 580 -12.53 -4.83 7.31
C GLU A 580 -13.77 -4.03 7.78
N ILE A 581 -14.78 -3.85 6.94
CA ILE A 581 -15.95 -3.01 7.24
C ILE A 581 -17.11 -3.87 7.73
N THR A 582 -17.62 -3.56 8.91
CA THR A 582 -18.77 -4.25 9.51
C THR A 582 -19.82 -3.24 9.95
N LEU A 583 -20.61 -2.77 8.98
CA LEU A 583 -21.66 -1.77 9.14
C LEU A 583 -23.04 -2.37 8.88
N ASN A 584 -24.05 -1.79 9.50
CA ASN A 584 -25.43 -2.20 9.30
C ASN A 584 -25.95 -1.80 7.91
N THR A 585 -26.74 -2.69 7.31
CA THR A 585 -27.43 -2.48 6.04
C THR A 585 -28.92 -2.69 6.19
N SER A 586 -29.71 -2.10 5.29
CA SER A 586 -31.13 -2.34 5.20
C SER A 586 -31.63 -2.17 3.76
N ARG A 587 -32.92 -2.39 3.55
CA ARG A 587 -33.56 -2.15 2.23
C ARG A 587 -33.31 -0.71 1.72
N ASP A 588 -33.24 0.29 2.63
CA ASP A 588 -33.15 1.72 2.30
C ASP A 588 -31.78 2.32 2.58
N GLU A 589 -30.81 1.50 3.04
CA GLU A 589 -29.47 1.95 3.41
C GLU A 589 -28.39 1.04 2.81
N ILE A 590 -27.54 1.63 1.97
CA ILE A 590 -26.27 1.05 1.54
C ILE A 590 -25.22 1.63 2.49
N ALA A 591 -24.55 0.78 3.26
CA ALA A 591 -23.52 1.25 4.16
C ALA A 591 -22.29 1.75 3.37
N VAL A 592 -21.70 2.85 3.84
CA VAL A 592 -20.55 3.50 3.21
C VAL A 592 -19.48 3.70 4.28
N CYS A 593 -18.21 3.45 3.93
CA CYS A 593 -17.09 3.75 4.82
C CYS A 593 -16.00 4.54 4.11
N ASN A 594 -15.48 5.55 4.82
CA ASN A 594 -14.34 6.36 4.41
C ASN A 594 -13.12 5.87 5.17
N LEU A 595 -12.03 5.55 4.45
CA LEU A 595 -10.86 4.91 5.01
C LEU A 595 -9.62 5.80 4.95
N GLY A 596 -8.77 5.65 5.94
CA GLY A 596 -7.44 6.22 6.01
C GLY A 596 -6.56 5.41 6.96
N SER A 597 -5.26 5.53 6.81
CA SER A 597 -4.29 4.75 7.58
C SER A 597 -3.16 5.61 8.13
N ILE A 598 -2.85 5.39 9.41
CA ILE A 598 -1.66 5.92 10.06
C ILE A 598 -0.45 5.13 9.57
N ASN A 599 0.60 5.82 9.16
CA ASN A 599 1.89 5.20 8.87
C ASN A 599 2.71 5.14 10.16
N LEU A 600 2.75 3.98 10.81
CA LEU A 600 3.37 3.81 12.12
C LEU A 600 4.86 4.18 12.14
N ILE A 601 5.61 3.85 11.08
CA ILE A 601 7.06 4.11 11.01
C ILE A 601 7.41 5.62 11.05
N LYS A 602 6.44 6.49 10.72
CA LYS A 602 6.60 7.95 10.80
C LYS A 602 6.30 8.52 12.21
N HIS A 603 5.97 7.64 13.16
CA HIS A 603 5.62 8.01 14.55
C HIS A 603 6.52 7.31 15.58
N VAL A 604 7.67 6.81 15.15
CA VAL A 604 8.64 6.15 16.05
C VAL A 604 10.00 6.84 15.98
N ASP A 605 10.72 6.76 17.08
CA ASP A 605 12.12 7.17 17.15
C ASP A 605 13.08 6.12 16.56
N ASP A 606 14.38 6.35 16.68
CA ASP A 606 15.41 5.43 16.17
C ASP A 606 15.44 4.08 16.91
N ALA A 607 14.88 3.98 18.11
CA ALA A 607 14.72 2.73 18.86
C ALA A 607 13.41 2.01 18.55
N GLY A 608 12.53 2.60 17.72
CA GLY A 608 11.21 2.07 17.41
C GLY A 608 10.15 2.33 18.50
N GLU A 609 10.41 3.26 19.42
CA GLU A 609 9.43 3.67 20.42
C GLU A 609 8.50 4.75 19.86
N ILE A 610 7.19 4.59 20.12
CA ILE A 610 6.16 5.49 19.57
C ILE A 610 6.17 6.84 20.27
N ASP A 611 6.25 7.91 19.48
CA ASP A 611 5.91 9.27 19.91
C ASP A 611 4.38 9.40 20.00
N GLN A 612 3.85 9.22 21.21
CA GLN A 612 2.41 9.24 21.47
C GLN A 612 1.77 10.60 21.19
N GLU A 613 2.52 11.70 21.35
CA GLU A 613 1.97 13.04 21.07
C GLU A 613 1.83 13.28 19.57
N ALA A 614 2.86 12.97 18.79
CA ALA A 614 2.80 13.03 17.33
C ALA A 614 1.71 12.09 16.78
N LEU A 615 1.58 10.89 17.33
CA LEU A 615 0.53 9.93 16.97
C LEU A 615 -0.86 10.51 17.28
N ARG A 616 -1.06 11.08 18.47
CA ARG A 616 -2.33 11.70 18.87
C ARG A 616 -2.73 12.83 17.94
N GLU A 617 -1.80 13.71 17.57
CA GLU A 617 -2.06 14.82 16.65
C GLU A 617 -2.45 14.30 15.27
N THR A 618 -1.71 13.33 14.74
CA THR A 618 -2.01 12.75 13.42
C THR A 618 -3.35 12.03 13.41
N VAL A 619 -3.68 11.26 14.45
CA VAL A 619 -4.99 10.61 14.59
C VAL A 619 -6.12 11.65 14.62
N ARG A 620 -5.98 12.72 15.41
CA ARG A 620 -6.97 13.81 15.46
C ARG A 620 -7.22 14.43 14.09
N THR A 621 -6.16 14.76 13.37
CA THR A 621 -6.23 15.31 12.01
C THR A 621 -6.86 14.33 11.04
N GLY A 622 -6.48 13.05 11.10
CA GLY A 622 -7.03 11.96 10.28
C GLY A 622 -8.53 11.75 10.49
N ILE A 623 -8.99 11.70 11.74
CA ILE A 623 -10.43 11.59 12.07
C ILE A 623 -11.22 12.78 11.51
N ARG A 624 -10.69 14.01 11.62
CA ARG A 624 -11.33 15.19 11.04
C ARG A 624 -11.41 15.12 9.51
N MET A 625 -10.33 14.72 8.83
CA MET A 625 -10.34 14.54 7.38
C MET A 625 -11.38 13.48 6.95
N LEU A 626 -11.46 12.37 7.66
CA LEU A 626 -12.41 11.29 7.36
C LEU A 626 -13.86 11.70 7.62
N ASP A 627 -14.15 12.48 8.67
CA ASP A 627 -15.49 13.04 8.92
C ASP A 627 -15.91 14.04 7.84
N ASN A 628 -14.97 14.91 7.39
CA ASN A 628 -15.23 15.87 6.33
C ASN A 628 -15.62 15.19 5.01
N VAL A 629 -15.00 14.04 4.68
CA VAL A 629 -15.34 13.26 3.48
C VAL A 629 -16.84 12.96 3.42
N ILE A 630 -17.49 12.68 4.54
CA ILE A 630 -18.92 12.32 4.56
C ILE A 630 -19.80 13.44 3.96
N ASP A 631 -19.45 14.69 4.24
CA ASP A 631 -20.24 15.86 3.84
C ASP A 631 -19.95 16.31 2.39
N ILE A 632 -18.70 16.15 1.93
CA ILE A 632 -18.23 16.62 0.61
C ILE A 632 -18.24 15.52 -0.47
N ASN A 633 -18.51 14.26 -0.12
CA ASN A 633 -18.52 13.13 -1.04
C ASN A 633 -19.67 13.22 -2.05
N PHE A 634 -19.38 12.92 -3.31
CA PHE A 634 -20.42 12.71 -4.32
C PHE A 634 -21.03 11.31 -4.14
N TYR A 635 -22.33 11.24 -3.96
CA TYR A 635 -23.08 9.99 -3.83
C TYR A 635 -23.81 9.65 -5.13
N ALA A 636 -23.36 8.62 -5.83
CA ALA A 636 -24.00 8.16 -7.06
C ALA A 636 -25.34 7.44 -6.80
N VAL A 637 -25.63 7.06 -5.55
CA VAL A 637 -26.85 6.35 -5.13
C VAL A 637 -27.40 6.96 -3.83
N ASP A 638 -28.68 7.37 -3.83
CA ASP A 638 -29.32 8.05 -2.69
C ASP A 638 -29.30 7.22 -1.40
N LYS A 639 -29.41 5.88 -1.49
CA LYS A 639 -29.36 4.99 -0.33
C LYS A 639 -28.00 5.02 0.39
N ALA A 640 -26.93 5.28 -0.35
CA ALA A 640 -25.57 5.44 0.20
C ALA A 640 -25.46 6.79 0.94
N ALA A 641 -26.01 7.88 0.35
CA ALA A 641 -26.07 9.18 1.01
C ALA A 641 -26.87 9.13 2.31
N ASN A 642 -28.07 8.51 2.26
CA ASN A 642 -28.94 8.36 3.43
C ASN A 642 -28.21 7.64 4.60
N SER A 643 -27.60 6.50 4.33
CA SER A 643 -26.88 5.74 5.34
C SER A 643 -25.68 6.52 5.91
N ASN A 644 -24.85 7.09 5.02
CA ASN A 644 -23.60 7.74 5.44
C ASN A 644 -23.85 9.03 6.25
N GLN A 645 -24.80 9.85 5.85
CA GLN A 645 -25.18 11.07 6.58
C GLN A 645 -25.87 10.74 7.92
N ARG A 646 -26.66 9.66 7.98
CA ARG A 646 -27.37 9.25 9.20
C ARG A 646 -26.44 8.67 10.26
N HIS A 647 -25.48 7.85 9.85
CA HIS A 647 -24.63 7.10 10.77
C HIS A 647 -23.22 7.66 10.88
N ARG A 648 -22.71 8.34 9.89
CA ARG A 648 -21.36 8.93 9.81
C ARG A 648 -20.24 7.96 10.18
N PRO A 649 -20.19 6.73 9.65
CA PRO A 649 -19.10 5.80 9.95
C PRO A 649 -17.83 6.20 9.20
N ILE A 650 -16.69 5.99 9.86
CA ILE A 650 -15.35 6.12 9.29
C ILE A 650 -14.51 4.90 9.68
N GLY A 651 -13.40 4.68 9.01
CA GLY A 651 -12.49 3.58 9.32
C GLY A 651 -11.04 4.05 9.31
N LEU A 652 -10.49 4.30 10.48
CA LEU A 652 -9.06 4.57 10.66
C LEU A 652 -8.33 3.25 10.90
N GLY A 653 -7.31 2.99 10.10
CA GLY A 653 -6.40 1.85 10.23
C GLY A 653 -4.96 2.28 10.41
N MET A 654 -4.05 1.34 10.17
CA MET A 654 -2.61 1.56 10.19
C MET A 654 -1.90 0.79 9.08
N MET A 655 -0.65 1.19 8.78
CA MET A 655 0.32 0.50 7.94
C MET A 655 1.72 0.66 8.52
N GLY A 656 2.69 -0.09 8.03
CA GLY A 656 4.06 -0.01 8.52
C GLY A 656 4.29 -0.72 9.86
N PHE A 657 3.43 -1.66 10.24
CA PHE A 657 3.60 -2.43 11.48
C PHE A 657 4.90 -3.24 11.47
N GLN A 658 5.17 -3.96 10.39
CA GLN A 658 6.42 -4.73 10.23
C GLN A 658 7.66 -3.83 10.19
N ASP A 659 7.56 -2.63 9.59
CA ASP A 659 8.68 -1.67 9.56
C ASP A 659 9.10 -1.28 10.98
N VAL A 660 8.13 -1.06 11.86
CA VAL A 660 8.42 -0.76 13.27
C VAL A 660 9.04 -1.96 13.99
N LEU A 661 8.57 -3.18 13.75
CA LEU A 661 9.17 -4.40 14.32
C LEU A 661 10.64 -4.54 13.89
N TYR A 662 10.97 -4.28 12.63
CA TYR A 662 12.37 -4.27 12.17
C TYR A 662 13.21 -3.19 12.90
N ARG A 663 12.65 -1.99 13.10
CA ARG A 663 13.31 -0.92 13.85
C ARG A 663 13.56 -1.32 15.31
N ARG A 664 12.60 -2.02 15.94
CA ARG A 664 12.68 -2.56 17.29
C ARG A 664 13.55 -3.82 17.40
N ARG A 665 13.95 -4.41 16.29
CA ARG A 665 14.68 -5.69 16.22
C ARG A 665 13.87 -6.86 16.81
N GLU A 666 12.56 -6.85 16.63
CA GLU A 666 11.63 -7.85 17.15
C GLU A 666 11.10 -8.73 16.01
N PRO A 667 11.32 -10.07 16.04
CA PRO A 667 10.67 -10.98 15.10
C PRO A 667 9.14 -10.89 15.21
N TYR A 668 8.44 -11.01 14.07
CA TYR A 668 6.97 -10.88 14.04
C TYR A 668 6.26 -11.92 14.93
N ASP A 669 6.82 -13.10 15.09
CA ASP A 669 6.29 -14.21 15.89
C ASP A 669 6.78 -14.21 17.35
N SER A 670 7.32 -13.11 17.82
CA SER A 670 7.74 -12.94 19.23
C SER A 670 6.58 -12.46 20.14
N ASP A 671 6.72 -12.69 21.44
CA ASP A 671 5.78 -12.18 22.45
C ASP A 671 5.80 -10.64 22.50
N GLU A 672 6.95 -10.02 22.22
CA GLU A 672 7.13 -8.57 22.15
C GLU A 672 6.34 -7.97 20.97
N ALA A 673 6.31 -8.63 19.82
CA ALA A 673 5.54 -8.21 18.65
C ALA A 673 4.02 -8.32 18.93
N ILE A 674 3.58 -9.37 19.62
CA ILE A 674 2.19 -9.53 20.07
C ILE A 674 1.79 -8.39 21.03
N ASP A 675 2.64 -8.07 21.98
CA ASP A 675 2.45 -6.96 22.93
C ASP A 675 2.42 -5.60 22.20
N PHE A 676 3.28 -5.41 21.21
CA PHE A 676 3.30 -4.19 20.40
C PHE A 676 2.04 -4.08 19.52
N ALA A 677 1.53 -5.19 18.97
CA ALA A 677 0.28 -5.22 18.22
C ALA A 677 -0.91 -4.77 19.09
N ASP A 678 -0.94 -5.19 20.33
CA ASP A 678 -1.94 -4.79 21.33
C ASP A 678 -1.85 -3.28 21.62
N ARG A 679 -0.69 -2.81 22.09
CA ARG A 679 -0.51 -1.45 22.58
C ARG A 679 -0.66 -0.40 21.45
N SER A 680 -0.06 -0.63 20.30
CA SER A 680 -0.15 0.31 19.18
C SER A 680 -1.61 0.53 18.76
N MET A 681 -2.40 -0.54 18.70
CA MET A 681 -3.82 -0.44 18.36
C MET A 681 -4.65 0.18 19.48
N GLU A 682 -4.31 -0.09 20.75
CA GLU A 682 -4.94 0.57 21.90
C GLU A 682 -4.79 2.10 21.82
N TRP A 683 -3.58 2.60 21.55
CA TRP A 683 -3.32 4.04 21.46
C TRP A 683 -4.10 4.68 20.31
N ILE A 684 -4.04 4.09 19.11
CA ILE A 684 -4.77 4.62 17.94
C ILE A 684 -6.27 4.65 18.22
N SER A 685 -6.85 3.57 18.75
CA SER A 685 -8.28 3.50 19.07
C SER A 685 -8.69 4.51 20.14
N TYR A 686 -7.91 4.63 21.21
CA TYR A 686 -8.15 5.61 22.26
C TYR A 686 -8.19 7.04 21.70
N TYR A 687 -7.19 7.44 20.92
CA TYR A 687 -7.12 8.77 20.34
C TYR A 687 -8.17 9.01 19.25
N ALA A 688 -8.54 7.99 18.48
CA ALA A 688 -9.59 8.08 17.47
C ALA A 688 -10.97 8.32 18.11
N ILE A 689 -11.32 7.56 19.16
CA ILE A 689 -12.56 7.75 19.90
C ILE A 689 -12.57 9.13 20.58
N GLN A 690 -11.45 9.56 21.16
CA GLN A 690 -11.29 10.88 21.74
C GLN A 690 -11.52 11.99 20.72
N ALA A 691 -10.90 11.88 19.54
CA ALA A 691 -11.03 12.88 18.46
C ALA A 691 -12.46 12.95 17.91
N SER A 692 -13.14 11.81 17.73
CA SER A 692 -14.55 11.79 17.31
C SER A 692 -15.47 12.41 18.38
N SER A 693 -15.17 12.22 19.66
CA SER A 693 -15.90 12.88 20.76
C SER A 693 -15.68 14.40 20.79
N ASP A 694 -14.44 14.85 20.50
CA ASP A 694 -14.14 16.30 20.39
C ASP A 694 -14.86 16.92 19.19
N LEU A 695 -14.95 16.23 18.06
CA LEU A 695 -15.77 16.68 16.93
C LEU A 695 -17.27 16.70 17.24
N ALA A 696 -17.75 15.77 18.08
CA ALA A 696 -19.15 15.82 18.52
C ALA A 696 -19.46 17.05 19.39
N LEU A 697 -18.52 17.49 20.20
CA LEU A 697 -18.65 18.75 20.96
C LEU A 697 -18.70 19.96 20.01
N GLU A 698 -17.93 19.96 18.92
CA GLU A 698 -17.85 21.04 17.93
C GLU A 698 -19.06 21.05 16.98
N ARG A 699 -19.47 19.86 16.46
CA ARG A 699 -20.39 19.72 15.32
C ARG A 699 -21.68 18.96 15.64
N GLY A 700 -21.85 18.48 16.88
CA GLY A 700 -22.92 17.60 17.29
C GLY A 700 -22.68 16.13 17.00
N SER A 701 -23.37 15.26 17.74
CA SER A 701 -23.33 13.81 17.55
C SER A 701 -23.98 13.40 16.24
N TYR A 702 -23.61 12.22 15.72
CA TYR A 702 -24.27 11.68 14.51
C TYR A 702 -25.78 11.42 14.76
N PRO A 703 -26.65 11.53 13.73
CA PRO A 703 -28.11 11.53 13.93
C PRO A 703 -28.67 10.28 14.60
N SER A 704 -28.08 9.10 14.42
CA SER A 704 -28.53 7.85 15.05
C SER A 704 -27.74 7.47 16.32
N TYR A 705 -27.19 8.44 17.03
CA TYR A 705 -26.40 8.23 18.25
C TYR A 705 -27.22 7.67 19.41
N GLU A 706 -28.48 8.11 19.56
CA GLU A 706 -29.34 7.71 20.67
C GLU A 706 -29.61 6.20 20.64
N GLY A 707 -29.35 5.51 21.75
CA GLY A 707 -29.48 4.06 21.88
C GLY A 707 -28.22 3.27 21.51
N SER A 708 -27.18 3.94 20.97
CA SER A 708 -25.90 3.28 20.61
C SER A 708 -25.13 2.73 21.83
N LEU A 709 -24.19 1.81 21.60
CA LEU A 709 -23.29 1.37 22.67
C LEU A 709 -22.45 2.54 23.21
N TRP A 710 -22.10 3.52 22.36
CA TRP A 710 -21.40 4.72 22.79
C TRP A 710 -22.19 5.51 23.84
N GLN A 711 -23.49 5.72 23.60
CA GLN A 711 -24.37 6.39 24.58
C GLN A 711 -24.48 5.60 25.90
N GLN A 712 -24.45 4.29 25.81
CA GLN A 712 -24.47 3.40 26.99
C GLN A 712 -23.12 3.33 27.72
N GLY A 713 -22.08 4.00 27.21
CA GLY A 713 -20.73 3.98 27.75
C GLY A 713 -20.00 2.64 27.55
N ILE A 714 -20.44 1.82 26.60
CA ILE A 714 -19.86 0.53 26.23
C ILE A 714 -18.86 0.77 25.08
N LEU A 715 -17.57 0.71 25.40
CA LEU A 715 -16.46 0.90 24.47
C LEU A 715 -16.08 -0.45 23.80
N PRO A 716 -15.22 -0.46 22.77
CA PRO A 716 -14.83 -1.71 22.10
C PRO A 716 -14.34 -2.80 23.05
N ILE A 717 -13.50 -2.45 24.04
CA ILE A 717 -13.02 -3.39 25.06
C ILE A 717 -14.16 -3.94 25.93
N ASP A 718 -15.15 -3.13 26.29
CA ASP A 718 -16.30 -3.57 27.09
C ASP A 718 -17.21 -4.51 26.30
N SER A 719 -17.27 -4.34 24.97
CA SER A 719 -18.09 -5.19 24.09
C SER A 719 -17.63 -6.65 24.02
N LEU A 720 -16.40 -6.95 24.45
CA LEU A 720 -15.91 -8.33 24.63
C LEU A 720 -16.75 -9.11 25.62
N LYS A 721 -17.19 -8.45 26.69
CA LYS A 721 -18.05 -9.08 27.69
C LYS A 721 -19.41 -9.47 27.11
N LEU A 722 -19.96 -8.64 26.23
CA LEU A 722 -21.19 -8.97 25.50
C LEU A 722 -21.00 -10.21 24.62
N LEU A 723 -19.84 -10.33 23.99
CA LEU A 723 -19.50 -11.49 23.17
C LEU A 723 -19.36 -12.77 24.01
N GLU A 724 -18.68 -12.68 25.14
CA GLU A 724 -18.53 -13.82 26.08
C GLU A 724 -19.89 -14.29 26.65
N GLU A 725 -20.75 -13.35 27.02
CA GLU A 725 -22.09 -13.64 27.52
C GLU A 725 -22.97 -14.37 26.49
N GLU A 726 -22.97 -13.93 25.24
CA GLU A 726 -23.77 -14.52 24.15
C GLU A 726 -23.20 -15.83 23.62
N ARG A 727 -21.86 -15.92 23.50
CA ARG A 727 -21.18 -17.09 22.92
C ARG A 727 -21.02 -18.22 23.95
N GLY A 728 -20.81 -17.86 25.20
CA GLY A 728 -20.42 -18.75 26.31
C GLY A 728 -18.91 -18.81 26.52
N SER A 729 -18.47 -18.82 27.77
CA SER A 729 -17.05 -18.78 28.16
C SER A 729 -16.20 -19.94 27.63
N ASP A 730 -16.79 -21.11 27.36
CA ASP A 730 -16.10 -22.27 26.79
C ASP A 730 -15.64 -22.05 25.34
N PHE A 731 -16.27 -21.10 24.65
CA PHE A 731 -16.02 -20.76 23.26
C PHE A 731 -15.43 -19.37 23.06
N ALA A 732 -15.09 -18.65 24.14
CA ALA A 732 -14.57 -17.29 24.11
C ALA A 732 -13.24 -17.22 24.90
N LEU A 733 -12.12 -17.16 24.17
CA LEU A 733 -10.77 -17.02 24.71
C LEU A 733 -10.32 -15.55 24.54
N LEU A 734 -10.92 -14.64 25.31
CA LEU A 734 -10.77 -13.21 25.12
C LEU A 734 -9.75 -12.60 26.09
N ASP A 735 -8.95 -11.65 25.57
CA ASP A 735 -8.03 -10.86 26.38
C ASP A 735 -8.66 -9.51 26.77
N TYR A 736 -8.63 -9.18 28.06
CA TYR A 736 -9.19 -7.96 28.64
C TYR A 736 -8.13 -6.96 29.12
N SER A 737 -6.86 -7.20 28.82
CA SER A 737 -5.76 -6.30 29.21
C SER A 737 -5.92 -4.92 28.56
N GLN A 738 -5.58 -3.86 29.30
CA GLN A 738 -5.67 -2.46 28.86
C GLN A 738 -4.64 -1.61 29.61
N THR A 739 -4.13 -0.56 28.95
CA THR A 739 -3.10 0.32 29.54
C THR A 739 -3.52 1.78 29.57
N MET A 740 -4.42 2.21 28.69
CA MET A 740 -4.88 3.60 28.58
C MET A 740 -5.97 3.92 29.61
N PRO A 741 -6.19 5.21 29.95
CA PRO A 741 -7.17 5.63 30.96
C PRO A 741 -8.62 5.63 30.40
N TRP A 742 -9.11 4.46 30.00
CA TRP A 742 -10.43 4.28 29.37
C TRP A 742 -11.62 4.81 30.20
N ARG A 743 -11.47 4.87 31.53
CA ARG A 743 -12.52 5.46 32.39
C ARG A 743 -12.70 6.95 32.11
N GLU A 744 -11.61 7.70 31.93
CA GLU A 744 -11.66 9.13 31.67
C GLU A 744 -12.29 9.40 30.29
N LEU A 745 -11.96 8.57 29.31
CA LEU A 745 -12.57 8.66 27.99
C LEU A 745 -14.08 8.38 28.03
N ARG A 746 -14.52 7.38 28.82
CA ARG A 746 -15.93 7.07 29.00
C ARG A 746 -16.70 8.24 29.66
N GLU A 747 -16.11 8.89 30.65
CA GLU A 747 -16.67 10.11 31.27
C GLU A 747 -16.79 11.23 30.26
N LYS A 748 -15.78 11.42 29.40
CA LYS A 748 -15.79 12.41 28.31
C LYS A 748 -16.93 12.14 27.31
N LEU A 749 -17.06 10.90 26.83
CA LEU A 749 -18.11 10.52 25.89
C LEU A 749 -19.51 10.75 26.44
N SER A 750 -19.72 10.49 27.75
CA SER A 750 -21.02 10.73 28.39
C SER A 750 -21.45 12.20 28.38
N GLN A 751 -20.50 13.12 28.28
CA GLN A 751 -20.74 14.58 28.26
C GLN A 751 -20.81 15.14 26.83
N GLN A 752 -20.03 14.60 25.90
CA GLN A 752 -19.82 15.18 24.56
C GLN A 752 -20.52 14.37 23.45
N GLY A 753 -20.73 13.04 23.66
CA GLY A 753 -21.20 12.13 22.62
C GLY A 753 -20.11 11.70 21.65
N MET A 754 -20.53 11.19 20.49
CA MET A 754 -19.67 10.77 19.36
C MET A 754 -20.13 11.40 18.07
N ARG A 755 -19.19 11.87 17.24
CA ARG A 755 -19.46 12.39 15.90
C ARG A 755 -19.69 11.27 14.88
N ASN A 756 -19.03 10.14 15.05
CA ASN A 756 -19.01 9.02 14.13
C ASN A 756 -19.56 7.74 14.80
N SER A 757 -20.34 6.96 14.08
CA SER A 757 -20.89 5.69 14.59
C SER A 757 -19.85 4.61 14.77
N ASN A 758 -18.85 4.62 13.90
CA ASN A 758 -17.68 3.72 13.92
C ASN A 758 -16.44 4.55 13.57
N VAL A 759 -15.29 4.18 14.13
CA VAL A 759 -14.03 4.93 13.93
C VAL A 759 -12.86 4.07 13.47
N MET A 760 -12.85 2.76 13.75
CA MET A 760 -11.69 1.89 13.54
C MET A 760 -11.98 0.77 12.55
N ALA A 761 -11.15 0.69 11.49
CA ALA A 761 -11.09 -0.44 10.55
C ALA A 761 -9.69 -0.53 9.94
N ILE A 762 -9.10 -1.72 9.88
CA ILE A 762 -7.79 -1.91 9.27
C ILE A 762 -7.96 -2.47 7.86
N ALA A 763 -7.76 -1.61 6.87
CA ALA A 763 -7.77 -1.95 5.45
C ALA A 763 -6.44 -2.58 5.00
N PRO A 764 -6.39 -3.30 3.86
CA PRO A 764 -5.15 -3.93 3.37
C PRO A 764 -4.05 -2.94 2.98
N THR A 765 -4.36 -1.70 2.67
CA THR A 765 -3.45 -0.60 2.25
C THR A 765 -2.52 -0.91 1.08
N ALA A 766 -2.85 -1.92 0.27
CA ALA A 766 -1.97 -2.49 -0.76
C ALA A 766 -1.37 -1.46 -1.75
N THR A 767 -2.11 -0.39 -2.09
CA THR A 767 -1.63 0.65 -3.01
C THR A 767 -1.03 1.84 -2.25
N ILE A 768 -1.69 2.32 -1.18
CA ILE A 768 -1.22 3.52 -0.46
C ILE A 768 0.07 3.26 0.33
N ALA A 769 0.29 2.03 0.79
CA ALA A 769 1.55 1.64 1.41
C ALA A 769 2.73 1.70 0.42
N ASN A 770 2.49 1.33 -0.85
CA ASN A 770 3.50 1.45 -1.91
C ASN A 770 3.90 2.91 -2.17
N ILE A 771 2.93 3.84 -2.14
CA ILE A 771 3.21 5.27 -2.34
C ILE A 771 4.21 5.80 -1.31
N VAL A 772 4.13 5.31 -0.07
CA VAL A 772 4.93 5.82 1.06
C VAL A 772 6.11 4.93 1.43
N GLY A 773 6.38 3.87 0.65
CA GLY A 773 7.50 2.96 0.87
C GLY A 773 7.42 2.18 2.19
N SER A 774 6.19 1.86 2.68
CA SER A 774 5.98 1.11 3.93
C SER A 774 5.41 -0.27 3.66
N VAL A 775 5.61 -1.20 4.58
CA VAL A 775 4.93 -2.51 4.53
C VAL A 775 3.42 -2.30 4.71
N ALA A 776 2.64 -3.02 3.90
CA ALA A 776 1.20 -2.84 3.87
C ALA A 776 0.54 -3.28 5.19
N SER A 777 -0.38 -2.45 5.70
CA SER A 777 -1.28 -2.79 6.80
C SER A 777 -0.57 -3.38 8.03
N ILE A 778 -1.04 -4.54 8.45
CA ILE A 778 -0.54 -5.34 9.59
C ILE A 778 0.27 -6.56 9.12
N GLU A 779 0.62 -6.59 7.84
CA GLU A 779 1.24 -7.76 7.22
C GLU A 779 2.71 -7.92 7.63
N PRO A 780 3.22 -9.16 7.75
CA PRO A 780 4.64 -9.41 7.69
C PRO A 780 5.15 -9.11 6.26
N PHE A 781 6.46 -8.92 6.12
CA PHE A 781 7.05 -8.74 4.80
C PHE A 781 6.84 -10.00 3.95
N PHE A 782 6.29 -9.84 2.75
CA PHE A 782 5.84 -10.97 1.94
C PHE A 782 6.97 -11.94 1.65
N MET A 783 8.09 -11.45 1.07
CA MET A 783 9.35 -12.17 0.85
C MET A 783 10.49 -11.16 0.80
N ASN A 784 11.71 -11.51 1.23
CA ASN A 784 12.82 -10.56 1.30
C ASN A 784 13.27 -10.02 -0.06
N THR A 785 13.00 -10.74 -1.15
CA THR A 785 13.10 -10.23 -2.52
C THR A 785 12.07 -10.93 -3.40
N PHE A 786 11.44 -10.19 -4.29
CA PHE A 786 10.47 -10.70 -5.25
C PHE A 786 10.27 -9.69 -6.38
N VAL A 787 9.78 -10.17 -7.51
CA VAL A 787 9.33 -9.30 -8.61
C VAL A 787 7.85 -9.00 -8.40
N LYS A 788 7.56 -7.72 -8.24
CA LYS A 788 6.20 -7.21 -8.11
C LYS A 788 5.71 -6.76 -9.47
N GLN A 789 4.65 -7.36 -9.96
CA GLN A 789 4.01 -6.97 -11.21
C GLN A 789 2.73 -6.19 -10.91
N ASN A 790 2.57 -5.01 -11.50
CA ASN A 790 1.34 -4.23 -11.42
C ASN A 790 1.03 -3.59 -12.78
N MET A 791 -0.01 -2.75 -12.86
CA MET A 791 -0.38 -2.06 -14.10
C MET A 791 0.70 -1.09 -14.61
N SER A 792 1.60 -0.64 -13.75
CA SER A 792 2.72 0.25 -14.10
C SER A 792 3.97 -0.50 -14.56
N GLY A 793 4.04 -1.84 -14.39
CA GLY A 793 5.18 -2.65 -14.83
C GLY A 793 5.60 -3.73 -13.83
N GLU A 794 6.78 -4.28 -14.05
CA GLU A 794 7.45 -5.21 -13.16
C GLU A 794 8.52 -4.49 -12.34
N PHE A 795 8.44 -4.61 -11.02
CA PHE A 795 9.33 -3.95 -10.07
C PHE A 795 10.05 -4.99 -9.22
N GLN A 796 11.34 -4.84 -9.10
CA GLN A 796 12.12 -5.66 -8.20
C GLN A 796 12.07 -5.07 -6.80
N VAL A 797 11.49 -5.80 -5.86
CA VAL A 797 11.39 -5.40 -4.46
C VAL A 797 12.45 -6.15 -3.66
N ILE A 798 13.19 -5.42 -2.85
CA ILE A 798 14.19 -5.95 -1.90
C ILE A 798 13.86 -5.37 -0.54
N ASN A 799 13.97 -6.20 0.51
CA ASN A 799 13.78 -5.73 1.88
C ASN A 799 14.91 -4.75 2.27
N PRO A 800 14.61 -3.44 2.42
CA PRO A 800 15.65 -2.44 2.66
C PRO A 800 16.31 -2.61 4.04
N TYR A 801 15.59 -3.10 5.03
CA TYR A 801 16.14 -3.34 6.38
C TYR A 801 17.13 -4.50 6.37
N LEU A 802 16.80 -5.63 5.74
CA LEU A 802 17.73 -6.75 5.57
C LEU A 802 18.99 -6.31 4.82
N THR A 803 18.83 -5.55 3.75
CA THR A 803 19.97 -5.05 2.96
C THR A 803 20.87 -4.16 3.79
N ALA A 804 20.29 -3.22 4.56
CA ALA A 804 21.06 -2.34 5.44
C ALA A 804 21.86 -3.15 6.49
N ASP A 805 21.25 -4.16 7.09
CA ASP A 805 21.92 -5.02 8.06
C ASP A 805 23.05 -5.86 7.42
N LEU A 806 22.80 -6.44 6.24
CA LEU A 806 23.82 -7.21 5.50
C LEU A 806 25.00 -6.32 5.07
N LYS A 807 24.74 -5.06 4.68
CA LYS A 807 25.79 -4.05 4.42
C LYS A 807 26.58 -3.73 5.69
N ALA A 808 25.88 -3.51 6.81
CA ALA A 808 26.51 -3.16 8.08
C ALA A 808 27.50 -4.23 8.56
N ILE A 809 27.24 -5.51 8.29
CA ILE A 809 28.15 -6.63 8.62
C ILE A 809 29.08 -7.03 7.47
N GLY A 810 29.02 -6.31 6.32
CA GLY A 810 29.92 -6.51 5.18
C GLY A 810 29.64 -7.78 4.35
N LEU A 811 28.41 -8.32 4.42
CA LEU A 811 27.99 -9.50 3.66
C LEU A 811 27.27 -9.16 2.35
N TRP A 812 26.76 -7.95 2.17
CA TRP A 812 26.04 -7.57 0.95
C TRP A 812 26.93 -7.63 -0.28
N SER A 813 26.52 -8.37 -1.29
CA SER A 813 27.19 -8.48 -2.60
C SER A 813 26.18 -8.91 -3.66
N ALA A 814 26.51 -8.70 -4.93
CA ALA A 814 25.69 -9.18 -6.05
C ALA A 814 25.53 -10.71 -6.04
N ASP A 815 26.56 -11.45 -5.62
CA ASP A 815 26.47 -12.91 -5.51
C ASP A 815 25.48 -13.35 -4.41
N LEU A 816 25.49 -12.68 -3.24
CA LEU A 816 24.52 -12.94 -2.17
C LEU A 816 23.11 -12.55 -2.59
N TYR A 817 22.96 -11.43 -3.31
CA TYR A 817 21.69 -11.03 -3.87
C TYR A 817 21.13 -12.12 -4.80
N ASP A 818 21.93 -12.62 -5.75
CA ASP A 818 21.54 -13.69 -6.65
C ASP A 818 21.19 -14.99 -5.87
N GLU A 819 21.93 -15.31 -4.80
CA GLU A 819 21.61 -16.44 -3.91
C GLU A 819 20.25 -16.28 -3.22
N ILE A 820 19.93 -15.07 -2.70
CA ILE A 820 18.64 -14.78 -2.09
C ILE A 820 17.52 -14.88 -3.13
N MET A 821 17.74 -14.38 -4.34
CA MET A 821 16.79 -14.51 -5.45
C MET A 821 16.55 -15.97 -5.85
N ASP A 822 17.61 -16.80 -5.92
CA ASP A 822 17.49 -18.22 -6.24
C ASP A 822 16.70 -19.01 -5.19
N GLN A 823 16.64 -18.51 -3.95
CA GLN A 823 15.83 -19.06 -2.87
C GLN A 823 14.45 -18.39 -2.75
N ASP A 824 13.98 -17.64 -3.78
CA ASP A 824 12.72 -16.90 -3.78
C ASP A 824 12.58 -15.96 -2.56
N GLY A 825 13.66 -15.32 -2.12
CA GLY A 825 13.67 -14.42 -0.97
C GLY A 825 13.69 -15.10 0.41
N ASP A 826 13.73 -16.43 0.46
CA ASP A 826 13.90 -17.20 1.70
C ASP A 826 15.40 -17.26 2.06
N ILE A 827 15.77 -16.67 3.18
CA ILE A 827 17.17 -16.61 3.65
C ILE A 827 17.50 -17.71 4.65
N SER A 828 16.56 -18.56 5.01
CA SER A 828 16.71 -19.57 6.08
C SER A 828 17.81 -20.59 5.78
N ALA A 829 17.96 -20.97 4.50
CA ALA A 829 18.95 -21.97 4.05
C ALA A 829 20.34 -21.38 3.75
N ILE A 830 20.52 -20.06 3.69
CA ILE A 830 21.78 -19.41 3.33
C ILE A 830 22.74 -19.44 4.53
N GLU A 831 23.79 -20.25 4.46
CA GLU A 831 24.70 -20.48 5.59
C GLU A 831 25.47 -19.23 6.03
N SER A 832 25.77 -18.31 5.10
CA SER A 832 26.53 -17.09 5.36
C SER A 832 25.79 -16.08 6.23
N ILE A 833 24.45 -16.09 6.24
CA ILE A 833 23.61 -15.15 7.00
C ILE A 833 23.48 -15.61 8.46
N PRO A 834 23.76 -14.73 9.44
CA PRO A 834 23.60 -15.04 10.87
C PRO A 834 22.17 -15.43 11.25
N GLN A 835 22.02 -16.35 12.22
CA GLN A 835 20.73 -16.86 12.66
C GLN A 835 19.83 -15.75 13.20
N GLU A 836 20.37 -14.75 13.89
CA GLU A 836 19.64 -13.60 14.40
C GLU A 836 18.92 -12.82 13.28
N LEU A 837 19.56 -12.65 12.13
CA LEU A 837 18.94 -11.99 10.97
C LEU A 837 17.89 -12.90 10.32
N LYS A 838 18.14 -14.22 10.26
CA LYS A 838 17.12 -15.17 9.75
C LYS A 838 15.86 -15.18 10.60
N ASP A 839 15.99 -15.06 11.91
CA ASP A 839 14.85 -15.02 12.82
C ASP A 839 14.07 -13.70 12.70
N LEU A 840 14.78 -12.57 12.48
CA LEU A 840 14.18 -11.25 12.33
C LEU A 840 13.48 -11.07 10.97
N TYR A 841 14.09 -11.55 9.89
CA TYR A 841 13.65 -11.34 8.51
C TYR A 841 12.87 -12.52 7.92
N LYS A 842 12.11 -13.24 8.77
CA LYS A 842 11.16 -14.25 8.31
C LYS A 842 10.18 -13.66 7.32
N SER A 843 9.95 -14.35 6.21
CA SER A 843 8.89 -14.01 5.27
C SER A 843 7.50 -14.33 5.85
N ALA A 844 6.44 -13.82 5.22
CA ALA A 844 5.06 -14.09 5.63
C ALA A 844 4.74 -15.60 5.72
N PHE A 845 5.35 -16.42 4.88
CA PHE A 845 5.19 -17.88 4.88
C PHE A 845 5.96 -18.58 6.01
N GLU A 846 6.89 -17.89 6.67
CA GLU A 846 7.74 -18.42 7.75
C GLU A 846 7.27 -18.03 9.13
N VAL A 847 6.62 -16.86 9.29
CA VAL A 847 6.10 -16.33 10.56
C VAL A 847 5.10 -17.29 11.23
N GLY A 848 4.26 -17.97 10.45
CA GLY A 848 3.27 -18.89 10.96
C GLY A 848 1.96 -18.24 11.42
N ASN A 849 0.85 -18.86 11.00
CA ASN A 849 -0.50 -18.34 11.24
C ASN A 849 -0.93 -18.21 12.72
N PRO A 850 -0.46 -19.04 13.67
CA PRO A 850 -0.80 -18.81 15.08
C PRO A 850 -0.38 -17.44 15.61
N ALA A 851 0.81 -16.95 15.26
CA ALA A 851 1.28 -15.62 15.68
C ALA A 851 0.48 -14.49 14.99
N LEU A 852 0.18 -14.64 13.69
CA LEU A 852 -0.68 -13.68 12.96
C LEU A 852 -2.07 -13.56 13.59
N ILE A 853 -2.69 -14.70 13.94
CA ILE A 853 -4.01 -14.75 14.58
C ILE A 853 -3.97 -14.13 15.97
N GLU A 854 -2.92 -14.40 16.77
CA GLU A 854 -2.76 -13.82 18.10
C GLU A 854 -2.59 -12.29 18.03
N CYS A 855 -1.69 -11.79 17.17
CA CYS A 855 -1.54 -10.35 16.92
C CYS A 855 -2.87 -9.70 16.49
N ALA A 856 -3.61 -10.39 15.60
CA ALA A 856 -4.92 -9.91 15.14
C ALA A 856 -5.96 -9.91 16.26
N ALA A 857 -5.98 -10.91 17.13
CA ALA A 857 -6.88 -10.98 18.28
C ALA A 857 -6.61 -9.84 19.28
N ARG A 858 -5.33 -9.54 19.54
CA ARG A 858 -4.92 -8.42 20.39
C ARG A 858 -5.36 -7.06 19.82
N ARG A 859 -5.30 -6.87 18.50
CA ARG A 859 -5.82 -5.66 17.84
C ARG A 859 -7.35 -5.63 17.85
N GLN A 860 -8.03 -6.77 17.57
CA GLN A 860 -9.50 -6.81 17.39
C GLN A 860 -10.29 -6.34 18.61
N LYS A 861 -9.76 -6.45 19.81
CA LYS A 861 -10.44 -5.96 21.02
C LYS A 861 -10.64 -4.44 21.00
N TRP A 862 -9.78 -3.68 20.29
CA TRP A 862 -9.81 -2.23 20.17
C TRP A 862 -10.59 -1.72 18.95
N ILE A 863 -10.92 -2.60 18.01
CA ILE A 863 -11.53 -2.25 16.73
C ILE A 863 -13.04 -2.44 16.79
N ASP A 864 -13.80 -1.38 16.49
CA ASP A 864 -15.26 -1.42 16.45
C ASP A 864 -15.80 -2.05 15.15
N GLN A 865 -15.10 -1.95 14.05
CA GLN A 865 -15.35 -2.72 12.83
C GLN A 865 -14.46 -3.97 12.79
N SER A 866 -13.64 -4.17 11.75
CA SER A 866 -12.77 -5.35 11.64
C SER A 866 -11.40 -5.01 11.05
N GLN A 867 -10.63 -6.03 10.73
CA GLN A 867 -9.32 -5.95 10.10
C GLN A 867 -9.22 -6.99 8.98
N SER A 868 -8.57 -6.64 7.88
CA SER A 868 -8.27 -7.53 6.75
C SER A 868 -7.08 -8.41 7.11
N LEU A 869 -7.33 -9.57 7.71
CA LEU A 869 -6.28 -10.49 8.15
C LEU A 869 -5.99 -11.54 7.08
N ASN A 870 -4.82 -11.48 6.47
CA ASN A 870 -4.29 -12.54 5.61
C ASN A 870 -3.66 -13.67 6.41
N LEU A 871 -3.79 -14.88 5.88
CA LEU A 871 -3.11 -16.07 6.39
C LEU A 871 -2.27 -16.69 5.25
N TYR A 872 -1.19 -17.39 5.60
CA TYR A 872 -0.20 -17.86 4.65
C TYR A 872 0.05 -19.36 4.81
N VAL A 873 0.12 -20.08 3.69
CA VAL A 873 0.39 -21.52 3.66
C VAL A 873 1.51 -21.82 2.66
N ASP A 874 2.55 -22.48 3.14
CA ASP A 874 3.53 -23.11 2.29
C ASP A 874 3.28 -24.64 2.31
N PRO A 875 2.74 -25.22 1.22
CA PRO A 875 2.46 -26.66 1.15
C PRO A 875 3.73 -27.51 1.29
N SER A 876 4.90 -26.97 0.93
CA SER A 876 6.19 -27.68 1.05
C SER A 876 6.61 -27.93 2.51
N ARG A 877 6.10 -27.11 3.44
CA ARG A 877 6.33 -27.26 4.89
C ARG A 877 5.42 -28.28 5.57
N GLY A 878 4.58 -28.99 4.80
CA GLY A 878 3.80 -30.12 5.28
C GLY A 878 2.58 -29.74 6.13
N VAL A 879 2.01 -28.55 5.93
CA VAL A 879 0.81 -28.08 6.65
C VAL A 879 -0.37 -29.04 6.43
N SER A 880 -0.90 -29.55 7.52
CA SER A 880 -2.01 -30.50 7.47
C SER A 880 -3.38 -29.80 7.42
N PRO A 881 -4.42 -30.41 6.81
CA PRO A 881 -5.80 -29.87 6.86
C PRO A 881 -6.33 -29.70 8.30
N ARG A 882 -5.78 -30.44 9.25
CA ARG A 882 -6.14 -30.31 10.67
C ARG A 882 -5.62 -28.99 11.26
N GLU A 883 -4.42 -28.58 10.91
CA GLU A 883 -3.84 -27.31 11.34
C GLU A 883 -4.63 -26.14 10.78
N VAL A 884 -4.95 -26.16 9.47
CA VAL A 884 -5.80 -25.13 8.85
C VAL A 884 -7.15 -25.02 9.59
N LYS A 885 -7.78 -26.14 9.92
CA LYS A 885 -9.00 -26.17 10.72
C LYS A 885 -8.81 -25.48 12.08
N LEU A 886 -7.69 -25.75 12.77
CA LEU A 886 -7.40 -25.18 14.09
C LEU A 886 -7.17 -23.66 14.00
N TRP A 887 -6.54 -23.14 12.97
CA TRP A 887 -6.32 -21.70 12.79
C TRP A 887 -7.66 -20.94 12.80
N TYR A 888 -8.61 -21.34 11.97
CA TYR A 888 -9.92 -20.65 11.91
C TYR A 888 -10.79 -20.88 13.14
N LEU A 889 -10.69 -22.05 13.81
CA LEU A 889 -11.34 -22.27 15.10
C LEU A 889 -10.76 -21.37 16.20
N ASN A 890 -9.45 -21.19 16.21
CA ASN A 890 -8.79 -20.30 17.16
C ASN A 890 -9.13 -18.83 16.84
N ALA A 891 -9.12 -18.43 15.59
CA ALA A 891 -9.53 -17.09 15.16
C ALA A 891 -10.94 -16.76 15.69
N TRP A 892 -11.90 -17.69 15.53
CA TRP A 892 -13.25 -17.54 16.07
C TRP A 892 -13.27 -17.45 17.60
N LYS A 893 -12.58 -18.36 18.33
CA LYS A 893 -12.54 -18.37 19.79
C LYS A 893 -11.89 -17.12 20.38
N LEU A 894 -10.86 -16.60 19.73
CA LEU A 894 -10.16 -15.37 20.11
C LEU A 894 -10.95 -14.09 19.78
N GLY A 895 -12.15 -14.22 19.20
CA GLY A 895 -13.07 -13.11 18.99
C GLY A 895 -12.84 -12.29 17.73
N LEU A 896 -12.10 -12.81 16.76
CA LEU A 896 -11.97 -12.17 15.46
C LEU A 896 -13.35 -12.09 14.78
N LYS A 897 -13.55 -11.01 13.99
CA LYS A 897 -14.78 -10.79 13.23
C LYS A 897 -14.65 -11.34 11.82
N THR A 898 -13.51 -11.12 11.17
CA THR A 898 -13.26 -11.52 9.77
C THR A 898 -11.85 -12.03 9.59
N THR A 899 -11.66 -12.86 8.55
CA THR A 899 -10.39 -13.14 7.91
C THR A 899 -10.48 -12.80 6.44
N TYR A 900 -9.34 -12.68 5.76
CA TYR A 900 -9.24 -12.30 4.36
C TYR A 900 -8.67 -13.44 3.52
N TYR A 901 -7.65 -13.22 2.70
CA TYR A 901 -7.05 -14.28 1.89
C TYR A 901 -6.36 -15.37 2.71
N LEU A 902 -6.38 -16.57 2.15
CA LEU A 902 -5.42 -17.62 2.46
C LEU A 902 -4.45 -17.72 1.28
N HIS A 903 -3.29 -17.07 1.41
CA HIS A 903 -2.23 -17.13 0.41
C HIS A 903 -1.54 -18.48 0.44
N SER A 904 -1.40 -19.13 -0.70
CA SER A 904 -0.69 -20.40 -0.83
C SER A 904 0.50 -20.24 -1.76
N ARG A 905 1.69 -20.61 -1.30
CA ARG A 905 2.87 -20.69 -2.16
C ARG A 905 2.67 -21.85 -3.15
N SER A 906 2.97 -21.63 -4.45
CA SER A 906 2.85 -22.68 -5.45
C SER A 906 3.72 -23.87 -5.12
N ALA A 907 3.14 -25.09 -5.12
CA ALA A 907 3.89 -26.32 -4.90
C ALA A 907 4.77 -26.73 -6.12
N THR A 908 4.53 -26.12 -7.28
CA THR A 908 5.37 -26.28 -8.48
C THR A 908 6.43 -25.20 -8.46
N SER A 909 7.67 -25.59 -8.10
CA SER A 909 8.83 -24.82 -8.53
C SER A 909 8.79 -24.79 -10.07
N VAL A 910 8.60 -23.61 -10.66
CA VAL A 910 8.95 -23.39 -12.07
C VAL A 910 10.38 -23.89 -12.20
N GLU A 911 10.67 -24.83 -13.14
CA GLU A 911 12.03 -25.22 -13.41
C GLU A 911 12.81 -23.95 -13.72
N LYS A 912 13.58 -23.49 -12.73
CA LYS A 912 14.46 -22.35 -12.90
C LYS A 912 15.51 -22.81 -13.89
N THR A 913 15.41 -22.35 -15.14
CA THR A 913 16.56 -22.39 -16.04
C THR A 913 17.63 -21.58 -15.34
N SER A 914 18.59 -22.25 -14.74
CA SER A 914 19.73 -21.65 -14.07
C SER A 914 20.39 -20.66 -15.02
N SER A 915 20.17 -19.37 -14.80
CA SER A 915 20.84 -18.30 -15.52
C SER A 915 22.24 -18.07 -14.98
N SER A 916 23.03 -19.16 -14.83
CA SER A 916 24.47 -19.06 -14.58
C SER A 916 25.27 -18.65 -15.82
N ASP A 917 24.59 -18.23 -16.90
CA ASP A 917 25.25 -17.74 -18.10
C ASP A 917 24.82 -16.29 -18.42
N SER A 918 25.53 -15.36 -17.79
CA SER A 918 25.43 -13.90 -18.02
C SER A 918 25.76 -13.45 -19.46
N ARG A 919 25.67 -14.37 -20.44
CA ARG A 919 26.01 -14.15 -21.85
C ARG A 919 24.85 -14.31 -22.82
N LEU A 920 23.62 -14.48 -22.37
CA LEU A 920 22.47 -14.47 -23.26
C LEU A 920 22.09 -13.01 -23.59
N ARG A 921 22.80 -12.45 -24.56
CA ARG A 921 22.39 -11.19 -25.23
C ARG A 921 21.03 -11.42 -25.87
N ARG A 922 20.06 -10.53 -25.60
CA ARG A 922 18.85 -10.41 -26.42
C ARG A 922 19.23 -10.26 -27.87
N VAL A 923 18.87 -11.24 -28.70
CA VAL A 923 18.95 -11.10 -30.16
C VAL A 923 17.84 -10.16 -30.58
N PRO A 924 18.09 -9.09 -31.33
CA PRO A 924 17.02 -8.22 -31.83
C PRO A 924 16.07 -9.04 -32.70
N VAL A 925 14.76 -8.95 -32.38
CA VAL A 925 13.72 -9.51 -33.24
C VAL A 925 13.67 -8.64 -34.50
N GLU A 926 14.16 -9.15 -35.64
CA GLU A 926 13.96 -8.50 -36.92
C GLU A 926 12.46 -8.44 -37.23
N SER A 927 11.93 -7.22 -37.28
CA SER A 927 10.56 -6.95 -37.71
C SER A 927 10.41 -7.34 -39.18
N LYS A 928 9.80 -8.47 -39.46
CA LYS A 928 9.32 -8.79 -40.81
C LYS A 928 8.19 -7.82 -41.12
N LYS A 929 8.46 -6.87 -42.04
CA LYS A 929 7.43 -6.08 -42.72
C LYS A 929 6.50 -7.04 -43.48
N SER A 930 5.28 -7.18 -43.03
CA SER A 930 4.22 -7.82 -43.83
C SER A 930 3.60 -6.76 -44.72
N THR A 931 3.85 -6.88 -46.02
CA THR A 931 3.10 -6.18 -47.09
C THR A 931 1.66 -6.68 -47.08
N VAL A 932 0.73 -5.79 -46.80
CA VAL A 932 -0.72 -6.05 -46.91
C VAL A 932 -1.10 -5.89 -48.36
N GLU A 933 -1.39 -6.98 -49.06
CA GLU A 933 -2.16 -6.97 -50.29
C GLU A 933 -3.66 -7.17 -50.02
N ASN A 934 -4.45 -6.22 -50.51
CA ASN A 934 -5.92 -6.29 -50.51
C ASN A 934 -6.43 -7.52 -51.26
N GLN A 935 -7.27 -8.33 -50.58
CA GLN A 935 -8.20 -9.21 -51.31
C GLN A 935 -9.60 -9.14 -50.73
N GLN A 936 -10.55 -9.10 -51.65
CA GLN A 936 -11.98 -8.84 -51.52
C GLN A 936 -12.75 -9.97 -50.84
N PHE A 937 -13.83 -9.57 -50.15
CA PHE A 937 -14.86 -10.43 -49.58
C PHE A 937 -15.57 -11.36 -50.57
N ALA A 938 -15.77 -12.61 -50.21
CA ALA A 938 -16.83 -13.48 -50.68
C ALA A 938 -17.47 -14.28 -49.55
N SER A 939 -18.79 -14.29 -49.48
CA SER A 939 -19.66 -14.88 -48.46
C SER A 939 -19.88 -16.40 -48.61
N PRO A 940 -20.59 -17.08 -47.69
CA PRO A 940 -20.18 -18.35 -47.14
C PRO A 940 -20.92 -19.57 -47.69
N SER A 941 -20.35 -20.78 -47.51
CA SER A 941 -21.06 -22.04 -47.63
C SER A 941 -20.86 -22.94 -46.40
N LYS A 942 -21.93 -23.63 -46.04
CA LYS A 942 -22.17 -24.43 -44.86
C LYS A 942 -21.41 -25.79 -44.80
N PRO A 943 -21.54 -26.59 -43.74
CA PRO A 943 -20.43 -27.20 -43.04
C PRO A 943 -20.21 -28.69 -43.36
N GLN A 944 -19.03 -29.18 -43.11
CA GLN A 944 -18.77 -30.62 -42.90
C GLN A 944 -18.03 -30.85 -41.57
N VAL A 945 -18.60 -31.83 -40.86
CA VAL A 945 -18.10 -32.34 -39.58
C VAL A 945 -16.94 -33.31 -39.83
N ALA A 946 -15.88 -33.20 -39.11
CA ALA A 946 -15.03 -34.30 -38.64
C ALA A 946 -13.93 -33.81 -37.69
N GLU A 947 -13.98 -34.30 -36.46
CA GLU A 947 -12.93 -34.73 -35.52
C GLU A 947 -11.52 -34.15 -35.66
N ALA A 948 -11.15 -33.32 -34.68
CA ALA A 948 -9.95 -33.47 -33.83
C ALA A 948 -10.00 -32.38 -32.74
N VAL A 949 -10.15 -32.83 -31.51
CA VAL A 949 -9.99 -32.01 -30.33
C VAL A 949 -8.49 -31.85 -30.14
N GLU A 950 -7.92 -30.72 -30.53
CA GLU A 950 -6.65 -30.24 -29.99
C GLU A 950 -7.00 -29.23 -28.91
N ASP A 951 -6.42 -29.46 -27.73
CA ASP A 951 -6.54 -28.61 -26.56
C ASP A 951 -6.07 -27.20 -26.92
N ILE A 952 -7.02 -26.27 -26.98
CA ILE A 952 -6.73 -24.83 -26.95
C ILE A 952 -6.59 -24.51 -25.47
N GLU A 953 -5.36 -24.39 -24.99
CA GLU A 953 -5.07 -23.67 -23.78
C GLU A 953 -5.54 -22.24 -23.97
N ALA A 954 -6.69 -21.92 -23.40
CA ALA A 954 -7.13 -20.55 -23.25
C ALA A 954 -6.34 -19.96 -22.08
N ASP A 955 -5.45 -19.03 -22.37
CA ASP A 955 -4.87 -18.11 -21.39
C ASP A 955 -6.05 -17.34 -20.74
N TYR A 956 -6.45 -17.81 -19.59
CA TYR A 956 -7.29 -17.07 -18.68
C TYR A 956 -6.37 -16.42 -17.65
N ASP A 957 -6.30 -15.09 -17.68
CA ASP A 957 -5.77 -14.29 -16.58
C ASP A 957 -6.60 -14.58 -15.32
N PHE A 958 -6.22 -15.61 -14.60
CA PHE A 958 -6.72 -15.86 -13.25
C PHE A 958 -6.06 -14.83 -12.32
N CYS A 959 -6.82 -14.38 -11.33
CA CYS A 959 -6.24 -13.80 -10.12
C CYS A 959 -5.18 -14.79 -9.63
N ASP A 960 -3.92 -14.53 -9.93
CA ASP A 960 -2.84 -15.43 -9.54
C ASP A 960 -2.77 -15.39 -8.00
N ILE A 961 -2.92 -16.57 -7.40
CA ILE A 961 -2.80 -16.76 -5.95
C ILE A 961 -1.43 -16.28 -5.44
N ASN A 962 -0.46 -16.14 -6.35
CA ASN A 962 0.87 -15.64 -6.08
C ASN A 962 1.05 -14.13 -6.38
N ASP A 963 0.00 -13.42 -6.80
CA ASP A 963 0.10 -11.99 -7.04
C ASP A 963 -0.24 -11.19 -5.76
N PRO A 964 0.78 -10.69 -5.02
CA PRO A 964 0.55 -9.82 -3.86
C PRO A 964 -0.03 -8.47 -4.24
N THR A 965 -0.25 -8.23 -5.55
CA THR A 965 -0.70 -6.95 -6.10
C THR A 965 -2.08 -7.04 -6.73
N CYS A 966 -2.88 -8.07 -6.42
CA CYS A 966 -4.24 -8.18 -6.95
C CYS A 966 -5.01 -6.87 -6.68
N GLU A 967 -5.08 -6.02 -7.68
CA GLU A 967 -5.66 -4.67 -7.60
C GLU A 967 -7.17 -4.67 -7.36
N SER A 968 -7.83 -5.81 -7.52
CA SER A 968 -9.23 -5.97 -7.13
C SER A 968 -9.45 -5.77 -5.63
N CYS A 969 -8.38 -5.81 -4.84
CA CYS A 969 -8.39 -5.71 -3.38
C CYS A 969 -7.76 -4.44 -2.83
N ALA A 970 -7.27 -3.51 -3.67
CA ALA A 970 -6.76 -2.23 -3.21
C ALA A 970 -7.90 -1.33 -2.71
N GLY A 971 -8.21 -1.43 -1.40
CA GLY A 971 -9.13 -0.56 -0.68
C GLY A 971 -8.56 0.81 -0.40
#